data_eda112fcafa74142a1cb07a5d5b302ea
#
_entry.id   eda112fcafa74142a1cb07a5d5b302ea
#
_cell.length_a   1.000
_cell.length_b   1.000
_cell.length_c   1.000
_cell.angle_alpha   90.00
_cell.angle_beta   90.00
_cell.angle_gamma   90.00
#
_symmetry.space_group_name_H-M   'P 1'
#
loop_
_entity.id
_entity.type
_entity.pdbx_description
1 polymer ?
#
loop_
_entity_poly.entity_id
_entity_poly.type
_entity_poly.pdbx_seq_one_letter_code
_entity_poly.pdbx_strand_id
1 'polypeptide(L)'
;MSGKSPDCMDMDVILAVVCLGILTILLLFLGQRFKIPSIVCFLVIGMLAGPYALSIVSDQSTIETIGEIGVILLLFTIGLEFSFEKLLGAWRVVVLGGAIQVCTTVIAAAGFMHLVVGLRIQDAIFFGFLVSLSSTAIVMKVLQDRGDVETVSGRTLLGILIFQDLAVIPMILLTPLLMGTSGPSYSSLPFEIIKVVAILVILIVSAHWVVPWVMYRVAQQKNRELFIFTIAGICFTVAWLTNAAGLSYSLGAFMAGLIIGESDFSIDAVSNIIPFRDIFAAIFFISIGMLLDTSVILSEYTIVFSIIAIILVIKVLTGTFTVAILGMPARVCVFVGLALAQIGEFSFVLAKSGLESNLIGTGPYQFFLAAAIITMALTPFTMNAATPVTSLLYRLFPGRIKKPDRAGNTSGEPVQELSDHIVIVGYGMTGKSVARAAEILGIPYTAIDMDPDVVRRERYADSHREIIFGDATHREILEHAGIGRARALVVVISEQNVVPGIIHLAREMAPKIYIVVRTRHVNDARHLLDLGADEVIPEEFETSVRIFTRVLAKYTLPENDIDTLTQVIRGNGYRMFSRAASPAPAAISDPEKVFGDLRIRTLKVAAGSKAAGKTLRDLDAWNTYGVGILAIRRGTSAITAPAPDLPVRPGDFLILYGADENIQKFLPLFGDGSSDPHSDHPPASAG
;
A
#
# COMPACT_ATOMS: atom_id res chain seq x y z
N MET A 1 4.86 -8.26 -57.38
CA MET A 1 3.67 -7.51 -56.95
C MET A 1 2.51 -8.49 -56.80
N SER A 2 2.37 -9.10 -55.66
CA SER A 2 1.24 -9.98 -55.31
C SER A 2 0.31 -9.17 -54.44
N GLY A 3 -0.83 -8.73 -55.01
CA GLY A 3 -1.87 -8.01 -54.30
C GLY A 3 -2.58 -8.94 -53.30
N LYS A 4 -2.26 -8.83 -52.04
CA LYS A 4 -3.15 -9.31 -50.97
C LYS A 4 -4.38 -8.40 -50.96
N SER A 5 -5.55 -8.99 -51.03
CA SER A 5 -6.83 -8.25 -50.89
C SER A 5 -6.93 -7.59 -49.49
N PRO A 6 -7.47 -6.38 -49.35
CA PRO A 6 -7.61 -5.67 -48.08
C PRO A 6 -8.31 -6.48 -46.98
N ASP A 7 -9.26 -7.34 -47.39
CA ASP A 7 -10.08 -8.13 -46.45
C ASP A 7 -9.31 -9.25 -45.72
N CYS A 8 -8.20 -9.77 -46.30
CA CYS A 8 -7.37 -10.76 -45.58
C CYS A 8 -6.45 -10.14 -44.52
N MET A 9 -6.07 -8.86 -44.69
CA MET A 9 -5.18 -8.18 -43.76
C MET A 9 -5.91 -7.81 -42.46
N ASP A 10 -7.18 -7.42 -42.56
CA ASP A 10 -8.00 -7.06 -41.37
C ASP A 10 -8.33 -8.28 -40.49
N MET A 11 -8.54 -9.44 -41.10
CA MET A 11 -8.85 -10.67 -40.36
C MET A 11 -7.63 -11.21 -39.61
N ASP A 12 -6.42 -11.07 -40.15
CA ASP A 12 -5.19 -11.47 -39.45
C ASP A 12 -4.89 -10.58 -38.23
N VAL A 13 -5.16 -9.28 -38.31
CA VAL A 13 -4.96 -8.35 -37.19
C VAL A 13 -5.95 -8.62 -36.05
N ILE A 14 -7.22 -8.85 -36.36
CA ILE A 14 -8.25 -9.18 -35.35
C ILE A 14 -7.89 -10.50 -34.65
N LEU A 15 -7.48 -11.50 -35.40
CA LEU A 15 -7.07 -12.79 -34.82
C LEU A 15 -5.86 -12.62 -33.89
N ALA A 16 -4.87 -11.82 -34.27
CA ALA A 16 -3.70 -11.51 -33.44
C ALA A 16 -4.12 -10.82 -32.12
N VAL A 17 -5.03 -9.85 -32.19
CA VAL A 17 -5.57 -9.17 -30.98
C VAL A 17 -6.32 -10.15 -30.07
N VAL A 18 -7.14 -11.05 -30.64
CA VAL A 18 -7.85 -12.08 -29.86
C VAL A 18 -6.86 -13.04 -29.19
N CYS A 19 -5.87 -13.54 -29.95
CA CYS A 19 -4.83 -14.43 -29.41
C CYS A 19 -4.03 -13.76 -28.29
N LEU A 20 -3.62 -12.50 -28.48
CA LEU A 20 -2.95 -11.70 -27.45
C LEU A 20 -3.85 -11.51 -26.21
N GLY A 21 -5.13 -11.22 -26.40
CA GLY A 21 -6.10 -11.08 -25.31
C GLY A 21 -6.23 -12.36 -24.48
N ILE A 22 -6.40 -13.51 -25.15
CA ILE A 22 -6.50 -14.81 -24.47
C ILE A 22 -5.21 -15.13 -23.72
N LEU A 23 -4.05 -14.95 -24.36
CA LEU A 23 -2.74 -15.20 -23.76
C LEU A 23 -2.52 -14.29 -22.54
N THR A 24 -2.95 -13.03 -22.63
CA THR A 24 -2.89 -12.05 -21.52
C THR A 24 -3.71 -12.50 -20.34
N ILE A 25 -4.97 -12.87 -20.55
CA ILE A 25 -5.86 -13.35 -19.48
C ILE A 25 -5.28 -14.60 -18.81
N LEU A 26 -4.83 -15.57 -19.60
CA LEU A 26 -4.28 -16.83 -19.11
C LEU A 26 -3.03 -16.61 -18.26
N LEU A 27 -2.06 -15.83 -18.76
CA LEU A 27 -0.80 -15.60 -18.05
C LEU A 27 -0.94 -14.69 -16.85
N LEU A 28 -1.84 -13.70 -16.87
CA LEU A 28 -2.15 -12.90 -15.67
C LEU A 28 -2.81 -13.76 -14.59
N PHE A 29 -3.75 -14.64 -14.97
CA PHE A 29 -4.40 -15.56 -14.03
C PHE A 29 -3.39 -16.51 -13.38
N LEU A 30 -2.49 -17.11 -14.18
CA LEU A 30 -1.42 -17.95 -13.67
C LEU A 30 -0.43 -17.15 -12.80
N GLY A 31 -0.05 -15.95 -13.25
CA GLY A 31 0.88 -15.07 -12.53
C GLY A 31 0.36 -14.68 -11.15
N GLN A 32 -0.93 -14.37 -11.03
CA GLN A 32 -1.55 -14.08 -9.73
C GLN A 32 -1.47 -15.26 -8.78
N ARG A 33 -1.65 -16.49 -9.27
CA ARG A 33 -1.52 -17.71 -8.45
C ARG A 33 -0.12 -17.88 -7.87
N PHE A 34 0.92 -17.48 -8.62
CA PHE A 34 2.32 -17.53 -8.20
C PHE A 34 2.83 -16.23 -7.60
N LYS A 35 1.97 -15.23 -7.38
CA LYS A 35 2.32 -13.89 -6.88
C LYS A 35 3.36 -13.17 -7.75
N ILE A 36 3.32 -13.41 -9.08
CA ILE A 36 4.19 -12.74 -10.05
C ILE A 36 3.57 -11.38 -10.40
N PRO A 37 4.35 -10.28 -10.39
CA PRO A 37 3.86 -8.95 -10.78
C PRO A 37 3.34 -8.92 -12.22
N SER A 38 2.26 -8.16 -12.46
CA SER A 38 1.61 -8.07 -13.78
C SER A 38 2.55 -7.61 -14.88
N ILE A 39 3.50 -6.70 -14.56
CA ILE A 39 4.52 -6.21 -15.50
C ILE A 39 5.36 -7.37 -16.04
N VAL A 40 5.79 -8.28 -15.19
CA VAL A 40 6.55 -9.47 -15.62
C VAL A 40 5.70 -10.36 -16.51
N CYS A 41 4.40 -10.53 -16.19
CA CYS A 41 3.48 -11.27 -17.04
C CYS A 41 3.37 -10.63 -18.44
N PHE A 42 3.24 -9.31 -18.54
CA PHE A 42 3.17 -8.59 -19.82
C PHE A 42 4.44 -8.76 -20.63
N LEU A 43 5.62 -8.69 -20.02
CA LEU A 43 6.90 -8.93 -20.69
C LEU A 43 6.98 -10.37 -21.22
N VAL A 44 6.56 -11.36 -20.44
CA VAL A 44 6.52 -12.77 -20.85
C VAL A 44 5.49 -12.99 -21.98
N ILE A 45 4.32 -12.36 -21.91
CA ILE A 45 3.32 -12.38 -22.97
C ILE A 45 3.91 -11.87 -24.26
N GLY A 46 4.60 -10.72 -24.21
CA GLY A 46 5.28 -10.15 -25.36
C GLY A 46 6.35 -11.09 -25.93
N MET A 47 7.20 -11.64 -25.07
CA MET A 47 8.23 -12.60 -25.47
C MET A 47 7.63 -13.82 -26.20
N LEU A 48 6.50 -14.35 -25.72
CA LEU A 48 5.83 -15.48 -26.35
C LEU A 48 5.11 -15.10 -27.65
N ALA A 49 4.50 -13.92 -27.71
CA ALA A 49 3.73 -13.48 -28.87
C ALA A 49 4.58 -12.87 -30.00
N GLY A 50 5.81 -12.49 -29.66
CA GLY A 50 6.75 -11.83 -30.57
C GLY A 50 7.31 -12.72 -31.68
N PRO A 51 8.08 -12.09 -32.60
CA PRO A 51 8.62 -12.75 -33.79
C PRO A 51 9.61 -13.89 -33.50
N TYR A 52 10.20 -13.89 -32.29
CA TYR A 52 11.19 -14.88 -31.87
C TYR A 52 10.60 -16.11 -31.16
N ALA A 53 9.26 -16.20 -30.99
CA ALA A 53 8.60 -17.34 -30.36
C ALA A 53 7.38 -17.80 -31.20
N LEU A 54 6.15 -17.44 -30.79
CA LEU A 54 4.92 -17.88 -31.50
C LEU A 54 4.61 -17.07 -32.76
N SER A 55 5.31 -15.96 -33.01
CA SER A 55 5.14 -15.09 -34.19
C SER A 55 3.69 -14.63 -34.41
N ILE A 56 2.93 -14.41 -33.34
CA ILE A 56 1.55 -13.90 -33.44
C ILE A 56 1.55 -12.48 -34.05
N VAL A 57 2.53 -11.66 -33.66
CA VAL A 57 2.80 -10.36 -34.28
C VAL A 57 4.21 -10.41 -34.82
N SER A 58 4.34 -10.29 -36.14
CA SER A 58 5.62 -10.46 -36.84
C SER A 58 6.21 -9.15 -37.37
N ASP A 59 5.39 -8.10 -37.48
CA ASP A 59 5.82 -6.80 -38.00
C ASP A 59 6.46 -5.96 -36.89
N GLN A 60 7.80 -5.88 -36.92
CA GLN A 60 8.59 -5.16 -35.95
C GLN A 60 8.28 -3.65 -35.92
N SER A 61 7.97 -3.05 -37.09
CA SER A 61 7.67 -1.62 -37.18
C SER A 61 6.35 -1.27 -36.47
N THR A 62 5.35 -2.14 -36.59
CA THR A 62 4.09 -2.01 -35.87
C THR A 62 4.29 -2.16 -34.35
N ILE A 63 5.10 -3.16 -33.93
CA ILE A 63 5.42 -3.36 -32.50
C ILE A 63 6.10 -2.13 -31.90
N GLU A 64 7.09 -1.56 -32.59
CA GLU A 64 7.80 -0.37 -32.14
C GLU A 64 6.89 0.85 -32.04
N THR A 65 6.01 1.08 -33.04
CA THR A 65 5.06 2.21 -33.03
C THR A 65 4.05 2.10 -31.89
N ILE A 66 3.49 0.91 -31.64
CA ILE A 66 2.58 0.65 -30.54
C ILE A 66 3.29 0.86 -29.19
N GLY A 67 4.53 0.38 -29.09
CA GLY A 67 5.38 0.57 -27.93
C GLY A 67 5.64 2.06 -27.64
N GLU A 68 5.88 2.88 -28.67
CA GLU A 68 6.06 4.33 -28.51
C GLU A 68 4.84 5.03 -27.96
N ILE A 69 3.66 4.73 -28.48
CA ILE A 69 2.40 5.28 -27.96
C ILE A 69 2.23 4.88 -26.49
N GLY A 70 2.53 3.61 -26.16
CA GLY A 70 2.50 3.12 -24.78
C GLY A 70 3.43 3.90 -23.85
N VAL A 71 4.69 4.14 -24.27
CA VAL A 71 5.67 4.95 -23.50
C VAL A 71 5.19 6.38 -23.31
N ILE A 72 4.73 7.04 -24.38
CA ILE A 72 4.23 8.42 -24.33
C ILE A 72 3.15 8.54 -23.24
N LEU A 73 2.17 7.67 -23.28
CA LEU A 73 1.04 7.71 -22.35
C LEU A 73 1.43 7.27 -20.93
N LEU A 74 2.36 6.33 -20.79
CA LEU A 74 2.89 5.91 -19.50
C LEU A 74 3.65 7.06 -18.83
N LEU A 75 4.57 7.70 -19.53
CA LEU A 75 5.36 8.81 -18.99
C LEU A 75 4.50 10.06 -18.70
N PHE A 76 3.49 10.31 -19.53
CA PHE A 76 2.51 11.33 -19.27
C PHE A 76 1.79 11.10 -17.93
N THR A 77 1.32 9.88 -17.65
CA THR A 77 0.62 9.58 -16.40
C THR A 77 1.52 9.69 -15.19
N ILE A 78 2.79 9.33 -15.32
CA ILE A 78 3.77 9.49 -14.24
C ILE A 78 4.02 10.98 -13.97
N GLY A 79 4.17 11.79 -15.04
CA GLY A 79 4.26 13.25 -14.89
C GLY A 79 3.05 13.84 -14.17
N LEU A 80 1.86 13.33 -14.47
CA LEU A 80 0.59 13.78 -13.88
C LEU A 80 0.48 13.46 -12.38
N GLU A 81 0.98 12.30 -11.94
CA GLU A 81 0.97 11.88 -10.53
C GLU A 81 2.06 12.58 -9.70
N PHE A 82 2.99 13.25 -10.35
CA PHE A 82 4.12 13.89 -9.71
C PHE A 82 3.69 15.16 -8.96
N SER A 83 4.17 15.34 -7.72
CA SER A 83 3.90 16.52 -6.89
C SER A 83 5.17 16.97 -6.16
N PHE A 84 5.58 18.21 -6.41
CA PHE A 84 6.73 18.82 -5.72
C PHE A 84 6.52 19.00 -4.22
N GLU A 85 5.29 19.26 -3.76
CA GLU A 85 4.99 19.45 -2.34
C GLU A 85 5.29 18.19 -1.49
N LYS A 86 4.95 17.01 -2.03
CA LYS A 86 5.22 15.74 -1.35
C LYS A 86 6.72 15.45 -1.21
N LEU A 87 7.53 15.93 -2.17
CA LEU A 87 8.99 15.79 -2.11
C LEU A 87 9.62 16.61 -0.98
N LEU A 88 9.11 17.81 -0.72
CA LEU A 88 9.68 18.72 0.28
C LEU A 88 9.52 18.18 1.72
N GLY A 89 8.50 17.37 1.98
CA GLY A 89 8.25 16.78 3.31
C GLY A 89 9.27 15.74 3.76
N ALA A 90 9.94 15.03 2.83
CA ALA A 90 10.91 13.96 3.10
C ALA A 90 12.26 14.18 2.38
N TRP A 91 12.65 15.43 2.16
CA TRP A 91 13.76 15.83 1.30
C TRP A 91 15.09 15.10 1.56
N ARG A 92 15.40 14.77 2.83
CA ARG A 92 16.64 14.06 3.17
C ARG A 92 16.71 12.66 2.58
N VAL A 93 15.64 11.88 2.70
CA VAL A 93 15.60 10.52 2.17
C VAL A 93 15.43 10.54 0.66
N VAL A 94 14.54 11.39 0.15
CA VAL A 94 14.25 11.49 -1.29
C VAL A 94 15.46 12.05 -2.03
N VAL A 95 15.89 13.27 -1.71
CA VAL A 95 16.94 13.96 -2.49
C VAL A 95 18.32 13.41 -2.16
N LEU A 96 18.69 13.35 -0.88
CA LEU A 96 20.03 12.93 -0.50
C LEU A 96 20.22 11.41 -0.68
N GLY A 97 19.24 10.60 -0.21
CA GLY A 97 19.28 9.15 -0.38
C GLY A 97 19.24 8.75 -1.85
N GLY A 98 18.30 9.32 -2.62
CA GLY A 98 18.19 9.05 -4.05
C GLY A 98 19.43 9.48 -4.83
N ALA A 99 19.95 10.69 -4.60
CA ALA A 99 21.15 11.18 -5.28
C ALA A 99 22.39 10.31 -4.96
N ILE A 100 22.61 9.95 -3.70
CA ILE A 100 23.72 9.06 -3.32
C ILE A 100 23.58 7.71 -4.00
N GLN A 101 22.35 7.13 -4.00
CA GLN A 101 22.13 5.82 -4.61
C GLN A 101 22.36 5.86 -6.13
N VAL A 102 21.79 6.81 -6.86
CA VAL A 102 21.97 6.95 -8.30
C VAL A 102 23.44 7.19 -8.64
N CYS A 103 24.11 8.18 -8.01
CA CYS A 103 25.50 8.49 -8.29
C CYS A 103 26.43 7.31 -7.98
N THR A 104 26.27 6.65 -6.83
CA THR A 104 27.12 5.51 -6.46
C THR A 104 26.91 4.32 -7.40
N THR A 105 25.68 4.08 -7.84
CA THR A 105 25.39 3.00 -8.79
C THR A 105 25.95 3.32 -10.18
N VAL A 106 25.76 4.55 -10.66
CA VAL A 106 26.33 4.99 -11.94
C VAL A 106 27.86 4.87 -11.91
N ILE A 107 28.51 5.34 -10.85
CA ILE A 107 29.99 5.25 -10.71
C ILE A 107 30.44 3.79 -10.66
N ALA A 108 29.76 2.94 -9.87
CA ALA A 108 30.15 1.54 -9.73
C ALA A 108 29.94 0.76 -11.04
N ALA A 109 28.80 0.93 -11.70
CA ALA A 109 28.50 0.25 -12.96
C ALA A 109 29.37 0.77 -14.11
N ALA A 110 29.55 2.09 -14.25
CA ALA A 110 30.42 2.69 -15.24
C ALA A 110 31.88 2.30 -15.01
N GLY A 111 32.34 2.30 -13.75
CA GLY A 111 33.68 1.84 -13.39
C GLY A 111 33.91 0.38 -13.78
N PHE A 112 32.94 -0.51 -13.50
CA PHE A 112 33.01 -1.90 -13.92
C PHE A 112 33.07 -2.04 -15.45
N MET A 113 32.18 -1.35 -16.17
CA MET A 113 32.11 -1.41 -17.63
C MET A 113 33.35 -0.84 -18.30
N HIS A 114 33.93 0.22 -17.75
CA HIS A 114 35.16 0.82 -18.29
C HIS A 114 36.42 0.00 -17.95
N LEU A 115 36.61 -0.40 -16.68
CA LEU A 115 37.84 -1.02 -16.22
C LEU A 115 37.90 -2.52 -16.48
N VAL A 116 36.77 -3.24 -16.47
CA VAL A 116 36.70 -4.70 -16.63
C VAL A 116 36.32 -5.10 -18.04
N VAL A 117 35.29 -4.44 -18.61
CA VAL A 117 34.80 -4.76 -19.96
C VAL A 117 35.58 -3.99 -21.04
N GLY A 118 36.19 -2.85 -20.68
CA GLY A 118 37.01 -2.04 -21.61
C GLY A 118 36.18 -1.11 -22.51
N LEU A 119 34.94 -0.76 -22.13
CA LEU A 119 34.11 0.17 -22.89
C LEU A 119 34.65 1.60 -22.80
N ARG A 120 34.31 2.42 -23.82
CA ARG A 120 34.57 3.87 -23.74
C ARG A 120 33.82 4.46 -22.53
N ILE A 121 34.38 5.50 -21.95
CA ILE A 121 33.81 6.10 -20.73
C ILE A 121 32.37 6.60 -20.93
N GLN A 122 32.04 7.10 -22.15
CA GLN A 122 30.69 7.56 -22.47
C GLN A 122 29.68 6.39 -22.45
N ASP A 123 30.04 5.27 -23.13
CA ASP A 123 29.19 4.08 -23.18
C ASP A 123 29.06 3.48 -21.78
N ALA A 124 30.15 3.46 -21.00
CA ALA A 124 30.16 2.98 -19.63
C ALA A 124 29.24 3.80 -18.69
N ILE A 125 29.27 5.14 -18.81
CA ILE A 125 28.35 6.02 -18.05
C ILE A 125 26.90 5.75 -18.44
N PHE A 126 26.64 5.56 -19.74
CA PHE A 126 25.30 5.24 -20.23
C PHE A 126 24.79 3.90 -19.64
N PHE A 127 25.61 2.85 -19.61
CA PHE A 127 25.27 1.62 -18.90
C PHE A 127 25.04 1.85 -17.40
N GLY A 128 25.81 2.75 -16.79
CA GLY A 128 25.57 3.22 -15.42
C GLY A 128 24.17 3.81 -15.21
N PHE A 129 23.70 4.63 -16.13
CA PHE A 129 22.33 5.15 -16.13
C PHE A 129 21.31 4.02 -16.19
N LEU A 130 21.47 3.09 -17.13
CA LEU A 130 20.56 1.95 -17.31
C LEU A 130 20.44 1.09 -16.03
N VAL A 131 21.55 0.84 -15.36
CA VAL A 131 21.59 0.00 -14.15
C VAL A 131 21.13 0.74 -12.91
N SER A 132 21.23 2.08 -12.86
CA SER A 132 20.93 2.85 -11.63
C SER A 132 19.44 2.87 -11.27
N LEU A 133 18.54 2.75 -12.23
CA LEU A 133 17.09 2.83 -12.06
C LEU A 133 16.51 1.49 -11.62
N SER A 134 15.46 1.55 -10.78
CA SER A 134 14.73 0.38 -10.29
C SER A 134 13.22 0.56 -10.53
N SER A 135 12.45 -0.54 -10.62
CA SER A 135 11.02 -0.47 -10.88
C SER A 135 10.22 -0.06 -9.64
N THR A 136 9.64 1.11 -9.69
CA THR A 136 8.74 1.65 -8.66
C THR A 136 7.46 0.82 -8.58
N ALA A 137 6.89 0.44 -9.72
CA ALA A 137 5.62 -0.28 -9.78
C ALA A 137 5.71 -1.69 -9.16
N ILE A 138 6.78 -2.45 -9.44
CA ILE A 138 6.96 -3.80 -8.87
C ILE A 138 7.19 -3.71 -7.36
N VAL A 139 8.07 -2.81 -6.92
CA VAL A 139 8.38 -2.63 -5.50
C VAL A 139 7.15 -2.18 -4.71
N MET A 140 6.40 -1.20 -5.23
CA MET A 140 5.17 -0.72 -4.61
C MET A 140 4.15 -1.85 -4.47
N LYS A 141 3.96 -2.66 -5.51
CA LYS A 141 3.05 -3.81 -5.46
C LYS A 141 3.45 -4.80 -4.37
N VAL A 142 4.73 -5.16 -4.29
CA VAL A 142 5.22 -6.09 -3.25
C VAL A 142 5.07 -5.49 -1.86
N LEU A 143 5.34 -4.20 -1.66
CA LEU A 143 5.14 -3.51 -0.38
C LEU A 143 3.67 -3.46 0.02
N GLN A 144 2.76 -3.20 -0.94
CA GLN A 144 1.32 -3.19 -0.70
C GLN A 144 0.81 -4.57 -0.29
N ASP A 145 1.21 -5.62 -1.01
CA ASP A 145 0.81 -7.00 -0.72
C ASP A 145 1.32 -7.48 0.66
N ARG A 146 2.42 -6.89 1.15
CA ARG A 146 3.00 -7.16 2.48
C ARG A 146 2.49 -6.24 3.57
N GLY A 147 1.83 -5.15 3.23
CA GLY A 147 1.44 -4.10 4.16
C GLY A 147 2.60 -3.26 4.71
N ASP A 148 3.76 -3.27 4.02
CA ASP A 148 5.02 -2.66 4.46
C ASP A 148 5.22 -1.22 3.95
N VAL A 149 4.25 -0.63 3.24
CA VAL A 149 4.37 0.71 2.60
C VAL A 149 4.69 1.81 3.63
N GLU A 150 4.02 1.79 4.77
CA GLU A 150 4.16 2.80 5.82
C GLU A 150 5.29 2.52 6.81
N THR A 151 6.03 1.43 6.63
CA THR A 151 7.19 1.10 7.46
C THR A 151 8.36 2.03 7.18
N VAL A 152 9.35 2.10 8.09
CA VAL A 152 10.57 2.87 7.86
C VAL A 152 11.28 2.40 6.59
N SER A 153 11.35 1.07 6.39
CA SER A 153 11.93 0.45 5.19
C SER A 153 11.17 0.84 3.93
N GLY A 154 9.83 0.77 3.96
CA GLY A 154 8.96 1.12 2.83
C GLY A 154 9.08 2.58 2.44
N ARG A 155 8.97 3.50 3.42
CA ARG A 155 9.09 4.95 3.17
C ARG A 155 10.47 5.34 2.65
N THR A 156 11.54 4.73 3.19
CA THR A 156 12.91 4.97 2.70
C THR A 156 13.08 4.51 1.27
N LEU A 157 12.61 3.30 0.97
CA LEU A 157 12.66 2.71 -0.37
C LEU A 157 11.89 3.55 -1.38
N LEU A 158 10.65 3.93 -1.05
CA LEU A 158 9.83 4.78 -1.92
C LEU A 158 10.45 6.15 -2.16
N GLY A 159 11.05 6.75 -1.13
CA GLY A 159 11.75 8.02 -1.30
C GLY A 159 12.90 7.93 -2.33
N ILE A 160 13.69 6.86 -2.29
CA ILE A 160 14.77 6.63 -3.25
C ILE A 160 14.21 6.39 -4.66
N LEU A 161 13.14 5.58 -4.79
CA LEU A 161 12.51 5.28 -6.07
C LEU A 161 11.92 6.53 -6.74
N ILE A 162 11.23 7.39 -5.98
CA ILE A 162 10.73 8.67 -6.48
C ILE A 162 11.86 9.54 -7.04
N PHE A 163 13.02 9.57 -6.38
CA PHE A 163 14.17 10.30 -6.90
C PHE A 163 14.72 9.66 -8.18
N GLN A 164 14.77 8.34 -8.27
CA GLN A 164 15.19 7.63 -9.48
C GLN A 164 14.29 7.97 -10.66
N ASP A 165 12.98 7.98 -10.46
CA ASP A 165 12.00 8.34 -11.50
C ASP A 165 12.23 9.78 -11.99
N LEU A 166 12.55 10.70 -11.09
CA LEU A 166 12.91 12.08 -11.44
C LEU A 166 14.26 12.16 -12.16
N ALA A 167 15.24 11.35 -11.76
CA ALA A 167 16.58 11.34 -12.36
C ALA A 167 16.60 10.84 -13.81
N VAL A 168 15.57 10.12 -14.24
CA VAL A 168 15.40 9.70 -15.64
C VAL A 168 15.46 10.88 -16.60
N ILE A 169 14.86 12.02 -16.22
CA ILE A 169 14.78 13.22 -17.08
C ILE A 169 16.16 13.75 -17.45
N PRO A 170 17.04 14.10 -16.48
CA PRO A 170 18.38 14.53 -16.82
C PRO A 170 19.19 13.44 -17.54
N MET A 171 18.95 12.14 -17.25
CA MET A 171 19.62 11.04 -17.95
C MET A 171 19.23 10.98 -19.42
N ILE A 172 17.94 11.13 -19.76
CA ILE A 172 17.48 11.21 -21.16
C ILE A 172 18.09 12.43 -21.86
N LEU A 173 18.14 13.59 -21.20
CA LEU A 173 18.73 14.81 -21.75
C LEU A 173 20.24 14.70 -21.96
N LEU A 174 20.96 13.98 -21.10
CA LEU A 174 22.40 13.77 -21.19
C LEU A 174 22.78 12.69 -22.21
N THR A 175 21.86 11.75 -22.55
CA THR A 175 22.15 10.65 -23.47
C THR A 175 22.68 11.11 -24.83
N PRO A 176 22.10 12.10 -25.54
CA PRO A 176 22.66 12.60 -26.78
C PRO A 176 24.03 13.28 -26.61
N LEU A 177 24.28 13.89 -25.46
CA LEU A 177 25.57 14.56 -25.17
C LEU A 177 26.73 13.58 -24.95
N LEU A 178 26.43 12.32 -24.59
CA LEU A 178 27.41 11.25 -24.45
C LEU A 178 27.92 10.73 -25.80
N MET A 179 27.26 11.04 -26.93
CA MET A 179 27.64 10.53 -28.26
C MET A 179 29.03 10.95 -28.75
N GLY A 180 29.60 11.97 -28.19
CA GLY A 180 30.98 12.47 -28.48
C GLY A 180 31.37 12.53 -29.96
N THR A 181 31.65 13.69 -30.48
CA THR A 181 32.36 14.01 -31.75
C THR A 181 31.69 13.70 -33.10
N SER A 182 30.56 13.03 -33.18
CA SER A 182 29.76 12.95 -34.41
C SER A 182 28.54 13.86 -34.37
N GLY A 183 28.39 14.61 -33.31
CA GLY A 183 27.35 15.63 -33.12
C GLY A 183 27.71 16.94 -33.87
N PRO A 184 26.77 17.88 -33.90
CA PRO A 184 26.96 19.16 -34.58
C PRO A 184 28.27 19.82 -34.14
N SER A 185 28.99 20.36 -35.09
CA SER A 185 30.26 21.08 -34.91
C SER A 185 30.17 21.97 -33.66
N TYR A 186 31.25 22.13 -32.88
CA TYR A 186 31.29 23.01 -31.69
C TYR A 186 30.74 24.41 -31.95
N SER A 187 30.62 24.86 -33.20
CA SER A 187 29.99 26.08 -33.64
C SER A 187 28.46 26.09 -33.54
N SER A 188 27.79 24.93 -33.46
CA SER A 188 26.32 24.80 -33.34
C SER A 188 25.84 24.56 -31.91
N LEU A 189 26.74 24.19 -30.97
CA LEU A 189 26.42 23.97 -29.55
C LEU A 189 25.64 25.12 -28.91
N PRO A 190 26.02 26.42 -29.10
CA PRO A 190 25.23 27.51 -28.53
C PRO A 190 23.82 27.57 -29.11
N PHE A 191 23.64 27.27 -30.39
CA PHE A 191 22.35 27.27 -31.06
C PHE A 191 21.44 26.13 -30.56
N GLU A 192 21.99 24.94 -30.38
CA GLU A 192 21.23 23.80 -29.81
C GLU A 192 20.84 24.06 -28.35
N ILE A 193 21.74 24.63 -27.54
CA ILE A 193 21.43 25.04 -26.17
C ILE A 193 20.32 26.10 -26.15
N ILE A 194 20.42 27.14 -27.02
CA ILE A 194 19.39 28.18 -27.12
C ILE A 194 18.05 27.57 -27.54
N LYS A 195 18.04 26.63 -28.48
CA LYS A 195 16.85 25.90 -28.93
C LYS A 195 16.20 25.13 -27.77
N VAL A 196 16.96 24.34 -27.03
CA VAL A 196 16.47 23.61 -25.87
C VAL A 196 15.93 24.55 -24.79
N VAL A 197 16.67 25.63 -24.48
CA VAL A 197 16.23 26.63 -23.51
C VAL A 197 14.96 27.35 -23.99
N ALA A 198 14.87 27.72 -25.27
CA ALA A 198 13.68 28.36 -25.83
C ALA A 198 12.44 27.45 -25.70
N ILE A 199 12.60 26.13 -25.95
CA ILE A 199 11.50 25.17 -25.81
C ILE A 199 11.10 25.00 -24.35
N LEU A 200 12.07 24.90 -23.42
CA LEU A 200 11.77 24.86 -21.98
C LEU A 200 11.01 26.12 -21.55
N VAL A 201 11.40 27.28 -22.03
CA VAL A 201 10.68 28.55 -21.76
C VAL A 201 9.26 28.51 -22.34
N ILE A 202 9.09 28.09 -23.59
CA ILE A 202 7.76 27.94 -24.22
C ILE A 202 6.89 26.96 -23.43
N LEU A 203 7.44 25.82 -23.00
CA LEU A 203 6.73 24.85 -22.21
C LEU A 203 6.33 25.40 -20.84
N ILE A 204 7.23 26.11 -20.14
CA ILE A 204 6.93 26.77 -18.86
C ILE A 204 5.85 27.83 -19.01
N VAL A 205 5.94 28.68 -20.05
CA VAL A 205 4.92 29.66 -20.36
C VAL A 205 3.58 29.00 -20.68
N SER A 206 3.60 27.97 -21.49
CA SER A 206 2.39 27.18 -21.83
C SER A 206 1.78 26.53 -20.60
N ALA A 207 2.61 26.00 -19.70
CA ALA A 207 2.20 25.43 -18.42
C ALA A 207 1.44 26.43 -17.55
N HIS A 208 1.94 27.64 -17.49
CA HIS A 208 1.41 28.65 -16.56
C HIS A 208 0.17 29.39 -17.09
N TRP A 209 0.04 29.49 -18.41
CA TRP A 209 -0.97 30.37 -19.04
C TRP A 209 -1.90 29.61 -19.99
N VAL A 210 -1.37 28.82 -20.91
CA VAL A 210 -2.17 28.21 -21.98
C VAL A 210 -2.93 26.98 -21.46
N VAL A 211 -2.25 26.07 -20.80
CA VAL A 211 -2.86 24.81 -20.32
C VAL A 211 -3.95 25.08 -19.28
N PRO A 212 -3.75 25.90 -18.23
CA PRO A 212 -4.82 26.21 -17.29
C PRO A 212 -6.02 26.90 -17.94
N TRP A 213 -5.77 27.80 -18.90
CA TRP A 213 -6.85 28.48 -19.64
C TRP A 213 -7.68 27.48 -20.46
N VAL A 214 -7.03 26.58 -21.20
CA VAL A 214 -7.71 25.54 -21.99
C VAL A 214 -8.51 24.63 -21.07
N MET A 215 -7.87 24.10 -20.02
CA MET A 215 -8.49 23.20 -19.07
C MET A 215 -9.70 23.83 -18.38
N TYR A 216 -9.59 25.10 -17.96
CA TYR A 216 -10.69 25.84 -17.37
C TYR A 216 -11.88 25.98 -18.33
N ARG A 217 -11.63 26.33 -19.61
CA ARG A 217 -12.69 26.45 -20.63
C ARG A 217 -13.38 25.14 -20.90
N VAL A 218 -12.63 24.05 -20.94
CA VAL A 218 -13.16 22.70 -21.17
C VAL A 218 -13.94 22.20 -19.93
N ALA A 219 -13.42 22.41 -18.73
CA ALA A 219 -14.10 22.02 -17.49
C ALA A 219 -15.46 22.72 -17.32
N GLN A 220 -15.60 23.97 -17.77
CA GLN A 220 -16.89 24.71 -17.78
C GLN A 220 -17.98 24.00 -18.60
N GLN A 221 -17.63 23.23 -19.63
CA GLN A 221 -18.58 22.51 -20.46
C GLN A 221 -19.18 21.27 -19.76
N LYS A 222 -18.61 20.84 -18.62
CA LYS A 222 -19.03 19.66 -17.85
C LYS A 222 -19.16 18.38 -18.70
N ASN A 223 -18.37 18.31 -19.78
CA ASN A 223 -18.34 17.17 -20.69
C ASN A 223 -17.07 16.36 -20.43
N ARG A 224 -17.23 15.14 -19.90
CA ARG A 224 -16.13 14.25 -19.55
C ARG A 224 -15.31 13.80 -20.76
N GLU A 225 -15.95 13.54 -21.87
CA GLU A 225 -15.27 13.11 -23.10
C GLU A 225 -14.38 14.22 -23.63
N LEU A 226 -14.91 15.44 -23.73
CA LEU A 226 -14.15 16.61 -24.14
C LEU A 226 -12.94 16.84 -23.24
N PHE A 227 -13.09 16.65 -21.93
CA PHE A 227 -12.02 16.78 -20.94
C PHE A 227 -10.90 15.75 -21.17
N ILE A 228 -11.22 14.46 -21.35
CA ILE A 228 -10.25 13.40 -21.62
C ILE A 228 -9.51 13.63 -22.94
N PHE A 229 -10.24 13.97 -24.03
CA PHE A 229 -9.63 14.25 -25.32
C PHE A 229 -8.75 15.50 -25.29
N THR A 230 -9.10 16.50 -24.48
CA THR A 230 -8.25 17.70 -24.29
C THR A 230 -6.94 17.32 -23.60
N ILE A 231 -6.98 16.52 -22.54
CA ILE A 231 -5.78 16.03 -21.85
C ILE A 231 -4.88 15.25 -22.82
N ALA A 232 -5.45 14.31 -23.56
CA ALA A 232 -4.71 13.53 -24.56
C ALA A 232 -4.15 14.46 -25.65
N GLY A 233 -4.92 15.42 -26.12
CA GLY A 233 -4.49 16.41 -27.11
C GLY A 233 -3.33 17.26 -26.62
N ILE A 234 -3.34 17.73 -25.39
CA ILE A 234 -2.21 18.45 -24.77
C ILE A 234 -0.99 17.53 -24.69
N CYS A 235 -1.16 16.29 -24.22
CA CYS A 235 -0.08 15.31 -24.13
C CYS A 235 0.63 15.11 -25.48
N PHE A 236 -0.11 14.74 -26.52
CA PHE A 236 0.46 14.49 -27.85
C PHE A 236 1.01 15.76 -28.51
N THR A 237 0.39 16.92 -28.31
CA THR A 237 0.88 18.20 -28.84
C THR A 237 2.23 18.57 -28.24
N VAL A 238 2.36 18.48 -26.91
CA VAL A 238 3.62 18.77 -26.21
C VAL A 238 4.69 17.74 -26.58
N ALA A 239 4.35 16.47 -26.64
CA ALA A 239 5.26 15.40 -27.08
C ALA A 239 5.78 15.65 -28.50
N TRP A 240 4.91 16.03 -29.44
CA TRP A 240 5.27 16.35 -30.82
C TRP A 240 6.16 17.60 -30.91
N LEU A 241 5.80 18.68 -30.20
CA LEU A 241 6.61 19.91 -30.15
C LEU A 241 8.01 19.63 -29.61
N THR A 242 8.11 18.82 -28.56
CA THR A 242 9.38 18.44 -27.95
C THR A 242 10.23 17.62 -28.91
N ASN A 243 9.62 16.68 -29.65
CA ASN A 243 10.33 15.91 -30.65
C ASN A 243 10.77 16.75 -31.85
N ALA A 244 9.94 17.66 -32.34
CA ALA A 244 10.31 18.62 -33.38
C ALA A 244 11.52 19.51 -32.99
N ALA A 245 11.76 19.62 -31.70
CA ALA A 245 12.91 20.27 -31.12
C ALA A 245 14.18 19.40 -31.05
N GLY A 246 14.10 18.14 -31.39
CA GLY A 246 15.20 17.19 -31.33
C GLY A 246 15.31 16.45 -29.97
N LEU A 247 14.28 16.54 -29.13
CA LEU A 247 14.17 15.78 -27.90
C LEU A 247 13.22 14.58 -28.10
N SER A 248 13.15 13.66 -27.13
CA SER A 248 12.27 12.49 -27.28
C SER A 248 10.78 12.82 -27.07
N TYR A 249 9.88 12.09 -27.73
CA TYR A 249 8.44 12.15 -27.48
C TYR A 249 8.10 11.86 -26.01
N SER A 250 8.83 10.93 -25.42
CA SER A 250 8.68 10.49 -24.05
C SER A 250 8.89 11.62 -23.03
N LEU A 251 9.92 12.43 -23.24
CA LEU A 251 10.20 13.60 -22.40
C LEU A 251 9.09 14.63 -22.50
N GLY A 252 8.62 14.91 -23.73
CA GLY A 252 7.52 15.84 -23.93
C GLY A 252 6.23 15.40 -23.27
N ALA A 253 5.91 14.13 -23.36
CA ALA A 253 4.75 13.55 -22.67
C ALA A 253 4.85 13.67 -21.16
N PHE A 254 6.01 13.37 -20.59
CA PHE A 254 6.25 13.54 -19.15
C PHE A 254 6.07 15.02 -18.74
N MET A 255 6.63 15.96 -19.49
CA MET A 255 6.46 17.38 -19.21
C MET A 255 5.00 17.83 -19.31
N ALA A 256 4.25 17.33 -20.29
CA ALA A 256 2.81 17.59 -20.39
C ALA A 256 2.05 17.09 -19.15
N GLY A 257 2.40 15.88 -18.67
CA GLY A 257 1.85 15.33 -17.44
C GLY A 257 2.16 16.20 -16.22
N LEU A 258 3.41 16.62 -16.06
CA LEU A 258 3.84 17.50 -14.98
C LEU A 258 3.06 18.84 -14.99
N ILE A 259 2.89 19.44 -16.16
CA ILE A 259 2.17 20.70 -16.36
C ILE A 259 0.71 20.58 -15.88
N ILE A 260 0.03 19.49 -16.27
CA ILE A 260 -1.36 19.26 -15.87
C ILE A 260 -1.41 18.85 -14.39
N GLY A 261 -0.45 18.08 -13.90
CA GLY A 261 -0.32 17.63 -12.51
C GLY A 261 -0.22 18.78 -11.48
N GLU A 262 0.43 19.87 -11.86
CA GLU A 262 0.54 21.09 -11.05
C GLU A 262 -0.67 22.04 -11.20
N SER A 263 -1.65 21.70 -12.05
CA SER A 263 -2.85 22.52 -12.25
C SER A 263 -3.95 22.17 -11.24
N ASP A 264 -4.90 23.10 -11.03
CA ASP A 264 -6.10 22.90 -10.20
C ASP A 264 -6.96 21.68 -10.65
N PHE A 265 -6.75 21.20 -11.88
CA PHE A 265 -7.46 20.08 -12.49
C PHE A 265 -6.75 18.72 -12.35
N SER A 266 -5.65 18.67 -11.59
CA SER A 266 -4.81 17.47 -11.47
C SER A 266 -5.58 16.25 -10.96
N ILE A 267 -6.43 16.41 -9.94
CA ILE A 267 -7.22 15.32 -9.34
C ILE A 267 -8.20 14.73 -10.36
N ASP A 268 -8.91 15.60 -11.10
CA ASP A 268 -9.85 15.16 -12.14
C ASP A 268 -9.11 14.52 -13.31
N ALA A 269 -7.96 15.05 -13.70
CA ALA A 269 -7.12 14.50 -14.77
C ALA A 269 -6.60 13.12 -14.39
N VAL A 270 -6.03 12.95 -13.19
CA VAL A 270 -5.55 11.67 -12.67
C VAL A 270 -6.68 10.63 -12.64
N SER A 271 -7.84 10.98 -12.07
CA SER A 271 -8.96 10.03 -11.93
C SER A 271 -9.51 9.53 -13.27
N ASN A 272 -9.47 10.37 -14.31
CA ASN A 272 -9.95 10.00 -15.64
C ASN A 272 -8.90 9.25 -16.48
N ILE A 273 -7.61 9.45 -16.23
CA ILE A 273 -6.51 8.84 -17.01
C ILE A 273 -6.02 7.51 -16.42
N ILE A 274 -6.11 7.31 -15.10
CA ILE A 274 -5.67 6.05 -14.44
C ILE A 274 -6.17 4.77 -15.14
N PRO A 275 -7.45 4.63 -15.55
CA PRO A 275 -7.91 3.40 -16.20
C PRO A 275 -7.20 3.11 -17.53
N PHE A 276 -6.75 4.14 -18.22
CA PHE A 276 -6.01 4.00 -19.48
C PHE A 276 -4.53 3.71 -19.25
N ARG A 277 -3.94 4.20 -18.17
CA ARG A 277 -2.54 3.95 -17.80
C ARG A 277 -2.21 2.46 -17.80
N ASP A 278 -3.03 1.65 -17.14
CA ASP A 278 -2.77 0.22 -16.98
C ASP A 278 -2.82 -0.50 -18.34
N ILE A 279 -3.71 -0.09 -19.24
CA ILE A 279 -3.79 -0.62 -20.61
C ILE A 279 -2.55 -0.22 -21.41
N PHE A 280 -2.15 1.05 -21.35
CA PHE A 280 -0.98 1.54 -22.11
C PHE A 280 0.32 0.99 -21.56
N ALA A 281 0.43 0.85 -20.23
CA ALA A 281 1.55 0.15 -19.61
C ALA A 281 1.63 -1.32 -20.09
N ALA A 282 0.49 -2.03 -20.13
CA ALA A 282 0.45 -3.39 -20.63
C ALA A 282 0.92 -3.47 -22.10
N ILE A 283 0.41 -2.59 -22.98
CA ILE A 283 0.80 -2.52 -24.38
C ILE A 283 2.30 -2.27 -24.52
N PHE A 284 2.84 -1.32 -23.76
CA PHE A 284 4.27 -1.01 -23.74
C PHE A 284 5.12 -2.22 -23.33
N PHE A 285 4.79 -2.86 -22.19
CA PHE A 285 5.57 -4.00 -21.72
C PHE A 285 5.45 -5.22 -22.63
N ILE A 286 4.28 -5.47 -23.21
CA ILE A 286 4.10 -6.51 -24.23
C ILE A 286 4.98 -6.22 -25.46
N SER A 287 4.98 -4.98 -25.94
CA SER A 287 5.82 -4.56 -27.07
C SER A 287 7.31 -4.76 -26.78
N ILE A 288 7.79 -4.34 -25.60
CA ILE A 288 9.20 -4.59 -25.20
C ILE A 288 9.51 -6.09 -25.15
N GLY A 289 8.59 -6.87 -24.57
CA GLY A 289 8.74 -8.33 -24.52
C GLY A 289 8.88 -8.96 -25.92
N MET A 290 8.13 -8.44 -26.91
CA MET A 290 8.21 -8.91 -28.31
C MET A 290 9.55 -8.62 -28.97
N LEU A 291 10.26 -7.57 -28.55
CA LEU A 291 11.57 -7.20 -29.08
C LEU A 291 12.71 -8.08 -28.53
N LEU A 292 12.47 -8.88 -27.50
CA LEU A 292 13.47 -9.77 -26.92
C LEU A 292 13.67 -11.01 -27.80
N ASP A 293 14.88 -11.19 -28.25
CA ASP A 293 15.30 -12.43 -28.94
C ASP A 293 15.54 -13.54 -27.92
N THR A 294 14.62 -14.49 -27.85
CA THR A 294 14.70 -15.64 -26.92
C THR A 294 15.89 -16.54 -27.20
N SER A 295 16.41 -16.55 -28.44
CA SER A 295 17.59 -17.35 -28.81
C SER A 295 18.84 -16.88 -28.07
N VAL A 296 18.96 -15.57 -27.77
CA VAL A 296 20.08 -14.98 -27.03
C VAL A 296 20.13 -15.53 -25.59
N ILE A 297 18.98 -15.72 -24.94
CA ILE A 297 18.93 -16.28 -23.57
C ILE A 297 19.41 -17.74 -23.59
N LEU A 298 19.07 -18.49 -24.62
CA LEU A 298 19.38 -19.93 -24.73
C LEU A 298 20.81 -20.17 -25.19
N SER A 299 21.31 -19.39 -26.17
CA SER A 299 22.66 -19.56 -26.72
C SER A 299 23.74 -18.98 -25.81
N GLU A 300 23.47 -17.84 -25.20
CA GLU A 300 24.46 -17.09 -24.41
C GLU A 300 24.10 -17.01 -22.92
N TYR A 301 23.47 -18.08 -22.39
CA TYR A 301 22.96 -18.12 -21.02
C TYR A 301 24.04 -17.75 -19.97
N THR A 302 25.31 -18.15 -20.20
CA THR A 302 26.42 -17.85 -19.27
C THR A 302 26.66 -16.34 -19.18
N ILE A 303 26.61 -15.63 -20.31
CA ILE A 303 26.79 -14.17 -20.34
C ILE A 303 25.60 -13.50 -19.65
N VAL A 304 24.38 -13.90 -19.98
CA VAL A 304 23.14 -13.34 -19.42
C VAL A 304 23.14 -13.49 -17.89
N PHE A 305 23.37 -14.70 -17.35
CA PHE A 305 23.41 -14.92 -15.91
C PHE A 305 24.58 -14.20 -15.21
N SER A 306 25.72 -14.07 -15.88
CA SER A 306 26.85 -13.28 -15.35
C SER A 306 26.49 -11.79 -15.24
N ILE A 307 25.86 -11.22 -16.25
CA ILE A 307 25.38 -9.83 -16.24
C ILE A 307 24.35 -9.63 -15.11
N ILE A 308 23.38 -10.54 -14.96
CA ILE A 308 22.39 -10.50 -13.88
C ILE A 308 23.09 -10.52 -12.51
N ALA A 309 24.02 -11.42 -12.29
CA ALA A 309 24.75 -11.53 -11.03
C ALA A 309 25.52 -10.24 -10.71
N ILE A 310 26.20 -9.65 -11.69
CA ILE A 310 26.94 -8.40 -11.54
C ILE A 310 25.99 -7.24 -11.20
N ILE A 311 24.87 -7.12 -11.91
CA ILE A 311 23.86 -6.08 -11.64
C ILE A 311 23.31 -6.22 -10.22
N LEU A 312 22.91 -7.43 -9.81
CA LEU A 312 22.41 -7.70 -8.47
C LEU A 312 23.43 -7.30 -7.41
N VAL A 313 24.70 -7.70 -7.58
CA VAL A 313 25.77 -7.36 -6.63
C VAL A 313 25.98 -5.86 -6.55
N ILE A 314 26.13 -5.17 -7.68
CA ILE A 314 26.34 -3.71 -7.70
C ILE A 314 25.18 -3.01 -6.99
N LYS A 315 23.93 -3.32 -7.36
CA LYS A 315 22.75 -2.65 -6.82
C LYS A 315 22.49 -2.94 -5.35
N VAL A 316 22.69 -4.19 -4.92
CA VAL A 316 22.59 -4.54 -3.48
C VAL A 316 23.63 -3.77 -2.67
N LEU A 317 24.88 -3.73 -3.13
CA LEU A 317 25.94 -3.03 -2.42
C LEU A 317 25.72 -1.51 -2.38
N THR A 318 25.38 -0.89 -3.51
CA THR A 318 25.15 0.56 -3.58
C THR A 318 23.88 1.00 -2.83
N GLY A 319 22.79 0.23 -2.95
CA GLY A 319 21.56 0.47 -2.20
C GLY A 319 21.76 0.33 -0.68
N THR A 320 22.40 -0.77 -0.24
CA THR A 320 22.73 -0.97 1.19
C THR A 320 23.65 0.12 1.72
N PHE A 321 24.68 0.50 0.97
CA PHE A 321 25.63 1.56 1.32
C PHE A 321 24.93 2.91 1.47
N THR A 322 24.04 3.26 0.54
CA THR A 322 23.27 4.51 0.57
C THR A 322 22.49 4.65 1.88
N VAL A 323 21.73 3.61 2.23
CA VAL A 323 20.86 3.63 3.41
C VAL A 323 21.70 3.59 4.70
N ALA A 324 22.88 2.94 4.67
CA ALA A 324 23.82 2.96 5.77
C ALA A 324 24.39 4.37 6.02
N ILE A 325 24.67 5.17 4.97
CA ILE A 325 25.10 6.58 5.10
C ILE A 325 23.98 7.42 5.74
N LEU A 326 22.71 7.11 5.47
CA LEU A 326 21.57 7.80 6.10
C LEU A 326 21.41 7.45 7.59
N GLY A 327 22.25 6.54 8.13
CA GLY A 327 22.23 6.15 9.54
C GLY A 327 21.15 5.17 9.92
N MET A 328 20.52 4.51 8.95
CA MET A 328 19.44 3.53 9.20
C MET A 328 20.01 2.20 9.74
N PRO A 329 19.19 1.43 10.50
CA PRO A 329 19.57 0.10 10.98
C PRO A 329 19.94 -0.85 9.84
N ALA A 330 20.87 -1.79 10.09
CA ALA A 330 21.37 -2.73 9.08
C ALA A 330 20.27 -3.52 8.38
N ARG A 331 19.17 -3.84 9.09
CA ARG A 331 18.02 -4.50 8.53
C ARG A 331 17.33 -3.68 7.44
N VAL A 332 17.14 -2.37 7.67
CA VAL A 332 16.59 -1.44 6.68
C VAL A 332 17.53 -1.33 5.49
N CYS A 333 18.87 -1.24 5.75
CA CYS A 333 19.88 -1.17 4.71
C CYS A 333 19.85 -2.37 3.77
N VAL A 334 19.81 -3.59 4.33
CA VAL A 334 19.77 -4.84 3.55
C VAL A 334 18.45 -4.98 2.78
N PHE A 335 17.33 -4.67 3.43
CA PHE A 335 16.02 -4.73 2.79
C PHE A 335 15.93 -3.79 1.58
N VAL A 336 16.31 -2.52 1.76
CA VAL A 336 16.29 -1.53 0.67
C VAL A 336 17.27 -1.91 -0.44
N GLY A 337 18.47 -2.37 -0.09
CA GLY A 337 19.46 -2.82 -1.08
C GLY A 337 18.96 -3.98 -1.93
N LEU A 338 18.32 -4.99 -1.32
CA LEU A 338 17.73 -6.14 -2.04
C LEU A 338 16.49 -5.75 -2.85
N ALA A 339 15.69 -4.82 -2.36
CA ALA A 339 14.51 -4.33 -3.08
C ALA A 339 14.86 -3.49 -4.30
N LEU A 340 15.97 -2.73 -4.26
CA LEU A 340 16.48 -1.95 -5.38
C LEU A 340 17.31 -2.78 -6.37
N ALA A 341 17.57 -4.05 -6.12
CA ALA A 341 18.50 -4.89 -6.88
C ALA A 341 18.03 -5.31 -8.29
N GLN A 342 17.10 -4.62 -8.86
CA GLN A 342 16.50 -4.87 -10.18
C GLN A 342 16.67 -3.67 -11.10
N ILE A 343 16.54 -3.89 -12.41
CA ILE A 343 16.46 -2.82 -13.42
C ILE A 343 15.00 -2.35 -13.48
N GLY A 344 14.77 -1.04 -13.64
CA GLY A 344 13.45 -0.43 -13.72
C GLY A 344 12.91 -0.31 -15.13
N GLU A 345 11.62 -0.01 -15.24
CA GLU A 345 10.92 0.20 -16.52
C GLU A 345 11.46 1.38 -17.33
N PHE A 346 11.92 2.43 -16.67
CA PHE A 346 12.49 3.59 -17.36
C PHE A 346 13.83 3.29 -18.04
N SER A 347 14.53 2.26 -17.58
CA SER A 347 15.76 1.81 -18.25
C SER A 347 15.51 1.31 -19.67
N PHE A 348 14.30 0.80 -19.96
CA PHE A 348 13.94 0.40 -21.34
C PHE A 348 13.82 1.63 -22.26
N VAL A 349 13.24 2.71 -21.74
CA VAL A 349 13.12 3.99 -22.49
C VAL A 349 14.49 4.57 -22.77
N LEU A 350 15.36 4.59 -21.75
CA LEU A 350 16.75 5.02 -21.91
C LEU A 350 17.52 4.12 -22.88
N ALA A 351 17.36 2.79 -22.78
CA ALA A 351 18.06 1.84 -23.65
C ALA A 351 17.64 2.00 -25.11
N LYS A 352 16.34 2.26 -25.38
CA LYS A 352 15.85 2.57 -26.72
C LYS A 352 16.49 3.87 -27.24
N SER A 353 16.50 4.93 -26.44
CA SER A 353 17.17 6.19 -26.79
C SER A 353 18.67 6.00 -27.03
N GLY A 354 19.33 5.13 -26.27
CA GLY A 354 20.74 4.78 -26.47
C GLY A 354 20.99 3.97 -27.74
N LEU A 355 20.06 3.10 -28.12
CA LEU A 355 20.12 2.36 -29.37
C LEU A 355 19.97 3.29 -30.59
N GLU A 356 18.98 4.19 -30.56
CA GLU A 356 18.76 5.22 -31.59
C GLU A 356 19.96 6.17 -31.69
N SER A 357 20.61 6.45 -30.57
CA SER A 357 21.82 7.28 -30.49
C SER A 357 23.13 6.53 -30.75
N ASN A 358 23.12 5.25 -31.13
CA ASN A 358 24.32 4.41 -31.32
C ASN A 358 25.29 4.35 -30.11
N LEU A 359 24.81 4.59 -28.89
CA LEU A 359 25.58 4.39 -27.65
C LEU A 359 25.60 2.92 -27.21
N ILE A 360 24.60 2.16 -27.61
CA ILE A 360 24.49 0.74 -27.36
C ILE A 360 24.20 0.01 -28.68
N GLY A 361 24.92 -1.07 -28.95
CA GLY A 361 24.66 -1.92 -30.14
C GLY A 361 23.48 -2.88 -29.89
N THR A 362 23.00 -3.50 -30.95
CA THR A 362 21.86 -4.44 -30.90
C THR A 362 22.12 -5.64 -29.99
N GLY A 363 23.34 -6.21 -30.01
CA GLY A 363 23.69 -7.35 -29.13
C GLY A 363 23.65 -6.99 -27.65
N PRO A 364 24.41 -5.99 -27.17
CA PRO A 364 24.32 -5.51 -25.79
C PRO A 364 22.91 -5.06 -25.38
N TYR A 365 22.10 -4.53 -26.29
CA TYR A 365 20.70 -4.19 -26.04
C TYR A 365 19.87 -5.45 -25.70
N GLN A 366 20.06 -6.56 -26.41
CA GLN A 366 19.37 -7.82 -26.14
C GLN A 366 19.77 -8.41 -24.78
N PHE A 367 21.07 -8.40 -24.44
CA PHE A 367 21.54 -8.81 -23.10
C PHE A 367 20.93 -7.94 -21.98
N PHE A 368 20.82 -6.64 -22.22
CA PHE A 368 20.18 -5.72 -21.29
C PHE A 368 18.69 -6.05 -21.10
N LEU A 369 17.94 -6.28 -22.20
CA LEU A 369 16.53 -6.64 -22.14
C LEU A 369 16.33 -7.94 -21.33
N ALA A 370 17.11 -8.97 -21.62
CA ALA A 370 17.06 -10.24 -20.90
C ALA A 370 17.34 -10.05 -19.39
N ALA A 371 18.40 -9.32 -19.06
CA ALA A 371 18.77 -9.05 -17.67
C ALA A 371 17.70 -8.24 -16.94
N ALA A 372 17.13 -7.22 -17.57
CA ALA A 372 16.09 -6.39 -16.98
C ALA A 372 14.83 -7.23 -16.65
N ILE A 373 14.33 -8.02 -17.61
CA ILE A 373 13.15 -8.86 -17.43
C ILE A 373 13.36 -9.87 -16.29
N ILE A 374 14.50 -10.55 -16.28
CA ILE A 374 14.79 -11.57 -15.25
C ILE A 374 14.98 -10.92 -13.87
N THR A 375 15.68 -9.79 -13.77
CA THR A 375 15.87 -9.10 -12.47
C THR A 375 14.54 -8.55 -11.92
N MET A 376 13.65 -8.07 -12.78
CA MET A 376 12.28 -7.69 -12.39
C MET A 376 11.49 -8.87 -11.84
N ALA A 377 11.56 -10.03 -12.51
CA ALA A 377 10.89 -11.26 -12.06
C ALA A 377 11.45 -11.78 -10.73
N LEU A 378 12.73 -11.56 -10.45
CA LEU A 378 13.38 -11.95 -9.21
C LEU A 378 13.02 -11.05 -8.02
N THR A 379 12.47 -9.86 -8.22
CA THR A 379 12.25 -8.85 -7.16
C THR A 379 11.46 -9.37 -5.95
N PRO A 380 10.33 -10.07 -6.09
CA PRO A 380 9.62 -10.61 -4.93
C PRO A 380 10.48 -11.58 -4.11
N PHE A 381 11.35 -12.34 -4.76
CA PHE A 381 12.24 -13.31 -4.11
C PHE A 381 13.40 -12.61 -3.40
N THR A 382 14.03 -11.59 -4.02
CA THR A 382 15.09 -10.81 -3.39
C THR A 382 14.58 -10.06 -2.17
N MET A 383 13.39 -9.45 -2.24
CA MET A 383 12.76 -8.80 -1.09
C MET A 383 12.41 -9.78 0.04
N ASN A 384 11.97 -11.00 -0.29
CA ASN A 384 11.71 -12.04 0.71
C ASN A 384 13.01 -12.57 1.36
N ALA A 385 14.11 -12.56 0.62
CA ALA A 385 15.42 -12.96 1.14
C ALA A 385 16.04 -11.96 2.13
N ALA A 386 15.47 -10.76 2.30
CA ALA A 386 16.06 -9.72 3.15
C ALA A 386 16.18 -10.18 4.62
N THR A 387 15.17 -10.83 5.17
CA THR A 387 15.19 -11.30 6.57
C THR A 387 16.25 -12.40 6.80
N PRO A 388 16.31 -13.50 6.03
CA PRO A 388 17.35 -14.50 6.21
C PRO A 388 18.76 -13.98 5.91
N VAL A 389 18.92 -13.11 4.92
CA VAL A 389 20.22 -12.49 4.61
C VAL A 389 20.69 -11.61 5.78
N THR A 390 19.82 -10.80 6.34
CA THR A 390 20.15 -9.97 7.51
C THR A 390 20.55 -10.83 8.70
N SER A 391 19.81 -11.90 8.99
CA SER A 391 20.13 -12.83 10.09
C SER A 391 21.48 -13.53 9.88
N LEU A 392 21.79 -13.89 8.65
CA LEU A 392 23.08 -14.49 8.28
C LEU A 392 24.25 -13.50 8.49
N LEU A 393 24.07 -12.25 8.05
CA LEU A 393 25.08 -11.19 8.23
C LEU A 393 25.37 -10.92 9.70
N TYR A 394 24.36 -10.90 10.57
CA TYR A 394 24.59 -10.77 12.01
C TYR A 394 25.35 -11.95 12.61
N ARG A 395 25.11 -13.18 12.12
CA ARG A 395 25.87 -14.37 12.56
C ARG A 395 27.31 -14.36 12.11
N LEU A 396 27.57 -13.90 10.88
CA LEU A 396 28.94 -13.88 10.31
C LEU A 396 29.79 -12.72 10.85
N PHE A 397 29.18 -11.59 11.20
CA PHE A 397 29.87 -10.38 11.63
C PHE A 397 29.36 -9.84 12.98
N PRO A 398 29.39 -10.63 14.06
CA PRO A 398 28.78 -10.28 15.35
C PRO A 398 29.40 -9.09 16.09
N GLY A 399 30.32 -8.34 15.51
CA GLY A 399 30.96 -7.17 16.14
C GLY A 399 31.26 -6.01 15.21
N ARG A 400 31.05 -6.18 13.89
CA ARG A 400 31.37 -5.16 12.87
C ARG A 400 30.16 -4.43 12.30
N ILE A 401 29.01 -5.07 12.30
CA ILE A 401 27.74 -4.38 12.02
C ILE A 401 27.48 -3.56 13.26
N LYS A 402 27.63 -2.23 13.15
CA LYS A 402 27.44 -1.31 14.28
C LYS A 402 26.22 -1.76 15.09
N LYS A 403 26.47 -2.21 16.32
CA LYS A 403 25.41 -2.19 17.33
C LYS A 403 24.77 -0.83 17.22
N PRO A 404 23.43 -0.71 17.20
CA PRO A 404 22.79 0.60 17.18
C PRO A 404 23.54 1.42 18.23
N ASP A 405 24.25 2.45 17.75
CA ASP A 405 25.10 3.24 18.61
C ASP A 405 24.27 3.66 19.82
N ARG A 406 24.88 3.61 20.97
CA ARG A 406 24.53 4.43 22.15
C ARG A 406 24.45 5.93 21.76
N ALA A 407 24.00 6.25 20.57
CA ALA A 407 23.79 7.59 20.05
C ALA A 407 22.58 8.21 20.76
N GLY A 408 22.82 8.67 21.93
CA GLY A 408 21.84 9.36 22.73
C GLY A 408 22.20 9.47 24.23
N ASN A 409 23.23 8.80 24.70
CA ASN A 409 23.74 9.06 26.04
C ASN A 409 24.98 9.97 25.98
N THR A 410 24.81 11.21 25.55
CA THR A 410 25.81 12.29 25.78
C THR A 410 25.63 12.97 27.15
N SER A 411 24.69 12.55 27.94
CA SER A 411 24.61 12.86 29.37
C SER A 411 24.63 11.54 30.13
N GLY A 412 25.72 11.29 30.87
CA GLY A 412 25.95 10.08 31.66
C GLY A 412 25.02 9.97 32.89
N GLU A 413 23.74 10.19 32.73
CA GLU A 413 22.74 9.85 33.74
C GLU A 413 22.32 8.39 33.53
N PRO A 414 22.37 7.56 34.58
CA PRO A 414 21.85 6.21 34.51
C PRO A 414 20.37 6.29 34.13
N VAL A 415 20.00 5.56 33.06
CA VAL A 415 18.58 5.30 32.74
C VAL A 415 17.91 4.88 34.05
N GLN A 416 16.90 5.62 34.48
CA GLN A 416 16.12 5.27 35.67
C GLN A 416 15.73 3.79 35.53
N GLU A 417 16.12 2.95 36.48
CA GLU A 417 15.82 1.51 36.41
C GLU A 417 14.29 1.33 36.61
N LEU A 418 13.55 1.48 35.51
CA LEU A 418 12.11 1.27 35.54
C LEU A 418 11.80 -0.18 35.91
N SER A 419 10.83 -0.34 36.80
CA SER A 419 10.25 -1.63 37.15
C SER A 419 8.72 -1.52 37.08
N ASP A 420 8.05 -2.62 36.81
CA ASP A 420 6.58 -2.67 36.71
C ASP A 420 6.00 -1.71 35.65
N HIS A 421 6.74 -1.54 34.56
CA HIS A 421 6.46 -0.63 33.47
C HIS A 421 5.96 -1.35 32.21
N ILE A 422 5.51 -0.57 31.22
CA ILE A 422 5.12 -1.06 29.90
C ILE A 422 6.26 -0.84 28.91
N VAL A 423 6.65 -1.87 28.17
CA VAL A 423 7.52 -1.73 27.00
C VAL A 423 6.65 -1.65 25.75
N ILE A 424 6.77 -0.55 25.00
CA ILE A 424 6.00 -0.30 23.78
C ILE A 424 6.94 -0.41 22.57
N VAL A 425 6.69 -1.37 21.69
CA VAL A 425 7.44 -1.54 20.45
C VAL A 425 6.66 -0.93 19.28
N GLY A 426 7.18 0.18 18.75
CA GLY A 426 6.57 1.03 17.73
C GLY A 426 5.90 2.27 18.33
N TYR A 427 6.45 3.46 18.02
CA TYR A 427 5.95 4.75 18.52
C TYR A 427 5.24 5.57 17.45
N GLY A 428 4.49 4.86 16.57
CA GLY A 428 3.55 5.44 15.63
C GLY A 428 2.25 5.89 16.30
N MET A 429 1.16 6.02 15.55
CA MET A 429 -0.14 6.50 16.08
C MET A 429 -0.64 5.64 17.25
N THR A 430 -0.62 4.32 17.11
CA THR A 430 -1.11 3.39 18.14
C THR A 430 -0.21 3.40 19.38
N GLY A 431 1.13 3.34 19.19
CA GLY A 431 2.08 3.39 20.31
C GLY A 431 1.98 4.70 21.11
N LYS A 432 1.83 5.84 20.43
CA LYS A 432 1.60 7.14 21.07
C LYS A 432 0.31 7.17 21.88
N SER A 433 -0.74 6.53 21.39
CA SER A 433 -2.03 6.45 22.12
C SER A 433 -1.90 5.61 23.39
N VAL A 434 -1.17 4.49 23.33
CA VAL A 434 -0.87 3.65 24.50
C VAL A 434 0.00 4.42 25.51
N ALA A 435 1.06 5.08 25.04
CA ALA A 435 1.94 5.88 25.86
C ALA A 435 1.19 7.01 26.58
N ARG A 436 0.33 7.73 25.84
CA ARG A 436 -0.49 8.81 26.40
C ARG A 436 -1.48 8.31 27.46
N ALA A 437 -2.07 7.13 27.25
CA ALA A 437 -2.93 6.50 28.24
C ALA A 437 -2.12 6.13 29.51
N ALA A 438 -0.91 5.60 29.34
CA ALA A 438 0.01 5.31 30.44
C ALA A 438 0.39 6.59 31.21
N GLU A 439 0.72 7.69 30.52
CA GLU A 439 1.02 9.01 31.11
C GLU A 439 -0.15 9.52 31.97
N ILE A 440 -1.38 9.48 31.45
CA ILE A 440 -2.59 9.93 32.17
C ILE A 440 -2.82 9.10 33.44
N LEU A 441 -2.50 7.81 33.40
CA LEU A 441 -2.69 6.89 34.54
C LEU A 441 -1.47 6.84 35.47
N GLY A 442 -0.39 7.56 35.17
CA GLY A 442 0.86 7.52 35.93
C GLY A 442 1.58 6.18 35.86
N ILE A 443 1.36 5.38 34.80
CA ILE A 443 2.03 4.10 34.56
C ILE A 443 3.35 4.39 33.84
N PRO A 444 4.51 3.97 34.39
CA PRO A 444 5.78 4.15 33.71
C PRO A 444 5.84 3.31 32.43
N TYR A 445 6.47 3.84 31.38
CA TYR A 445 6.66 3.12 30.12
C TYR A 445 8.01 3.45 29.48
N THR A 446 8.48 2.54 28.64
CA THR A 446 9.61 2.74 27.74
C THR A 446 9.16 2.40 26.33
N ALA A 447 9.42 3.27 25.36
CA ALA A 447 9.09 3.03 23.97
C ALA A 447 10.33 2.72 23.14
N ILE A 448 10.19 1.86 22.13
CA ILE A 448 11.25 1.52 21.17
C ILE A 448 10.73 1.85 19.78
N ASP A 449 11.50 2.62 19.01
CA ASP A 449 11.18 2.89 17.59
C ASP A 449 12.43 2.86 16.73
N MET A 450 12.29 2.43 15.48
CA MET A 450 13.37 2.36 14.48
C MET A 450 13.51 3.64 13.66
N ASP A 451 12.53 4.56 13.74
CA ASP A 451 12.55 5.83 13.02
C ASP A 451 13.33 6.88 13.83
N PRO A 452 14.54 7.28 13.39
CA PRO A 452 15.36 8.25 14.11
C PRO A 452 14.69 9.64 14.19
N ASP A 453 13.87 9.99 13.22
CA ASP A 453 13.18 11.28 13.21
C ASP A 453 12.01 11.30 14.21
N VAL A 454 11.32 10.18 14.39
CA VAL A 454 10.30 10.02 15.44
C VAL A 454 10.93 10.13 16.80
N VAL A 455 11.99 9.36 17.06
CA VAL A 455 12.69 9.35 18.37
C VAL A 455 13.24 10.75 18.70
N ARG A 456 13.88 11.40 17.73
CA ARG A 456 14.45 12.74 17.91
C ARG A 456 13.36 13.78 18.19
N ARG A 457 12.29 13.80 17.39
CA ARG A 457 11.18 14.77 17.56
C ARG A 457 10.51 14.64 18.91
N GLU A 458 10.22 13.43 19.36
CA GLU A 458 9.52 13.19 20.63
C GLU A 458 10.40 13.47 21.84
N ARG A 459 11.70 13.20 21.77
CA ARG A 459 12.66 13.60 22.84
C ARG A 459 12.80 15.11 22.96
N TYR A 460 12.73 15.85 21.83
CA TYR A 460 12.75 17.32 21.87
C TYR A 460 11.44 17.91 22.38
N ALA A 461 10.32 17.24 22.15
CA ALA A 461 9.02 17.70 22.63
C ALA A 461 8.87 17.54 24.16
N ASP A 462 9.43 16.48 24.72
CA ASP A 462 9.42 16.21 26.17
C ASP A 462 10.63 15.35 26.57
N SER A 463 11.52 15.93 27.36
CA SER A 463 12.75 15.26 27.83
C SER A 463 12.51 14.13 28.84
N HIS A 464 11.29 14.00 29.38
CA HIS A 464 10.91 12.96 30.33
C HIS A 464 10.39 11.68 29.64
N ARG A 465 10.21 11.70 28.32
CA ARG A 465 9.77 10.52 27.55
C ARG A 465 10.93 9.59 27.27
N GLU A 466 10.88 8.40 27.82
CA GLU A 466 11.89 7.37 27.55
C GLU A 466 11.60 6.66 26.24
N ILE A 467 12.20 7.15 25.13
CA ILE A 467 12.10 6.54 23.82
C ILE A 467 13.48 6.10 23.38
N ILE A 468 13.63 4.81 23.10
CA ILE A 468 14.87 4.17 22.67
C ILE A 468 14.85 4.08 21.14
N PHE A 469 15.91 4.56 20.49
CA PHE A 469 16.14 4.28 19.08
C PHE A 469 16.75 2.89 18.93
N GLY A 470 16.08 1.99 18.18
CA GLY A 470 16.60 0.66 17.95
C GLY A 470 15.60 -0.33 17.34
N ASP A 471 16.12 -1.49 16.96
CA ASP A 471 15.34 -2.61 16.46
C ASP A 471 15.04 -3.58 17.61
N ALA A 472 13.76 -3.72 17.95
CA ALA A 472 13.30 -4.60 19.03
C ALA A 472 13.53 -6.11 18.77
N THR A 473 13.97 -6.50 17.56
CA THR A 473 14.42 -7.87 17.30
C THR A 473 15.79 -8.19 17.91
N HIS A 474 16.50 -7.18 18.44
CA HIS A 474 17.78 -7.35 19.10
C HIS A 474 17.63 -7.45 20.62
N ARG A 475 18.30 -8.47 21.19
CA ARG A 475 18.32 -8.73 22.64
C ARG A 475 18.72 -7.51 23.46
N GLU A 476 19.79 -6.83 23.04
CA GLU A 476 20.35 -5.67 23.74
C GLU A 476 19.37 -4.49 23.83
N ILE A 477 18.51 -4.33 22.83
CA ILE A 477 17.48 -3.26 22.82
C ILE A 477 16.37 -3.58 23.82
N LEU A 478 15.90 -4.82 23.85
CA LEU A 478 14.89 -5.25 24.83
C LEU A 478 15.45 -5.26 26.26
N GLU A 479 16.72 -5.63 26.45
CA GLU A 479 17.42 -5.52 27.72
C GLU A 479 17.49 -4.07 28.21
N HIS A 480 17.88 -3.16 27.31
CA HIS A 480 17.95 -1.73 27.61
C HIS A 480 16.58 -1.14 27.93
N ALA A 481 15.51 -1.63 27.30
CA ALA A 481 14.13 -1.28 27.63
C ALA A 481 13.64 -1.90 28.96
N GLY A 482 14.44 -2.71 29.62
CA GLY A 482 14.13 -3.32 30.91
C GLY A 482 13.09 -4.43 30.84
N ILE A 483 13.00 -5.19 29.73
CA ILE A 483 11.95 -6.19 29.51
C ILE A 483 11.84 -7.22 30.63
N GLY A 484 12.94 -7.59 31.28
CA GLY A 484 12.95 -8.54 32.39
C GLY A 484 12.25 -8.04 33.67
N ARG A 485 12.02 -6.72 33.78
CA ARG A 485 11.34 -6.06 34.92
C ARG A 485 10.02 -5.42 34.50
N ALA A 486 9.67 -5.50 33.22
CA ALA A 486 8.44 -4.95 32.68
C ALA A 486 7.23 -5.83 33.04
N ARG A 487 6.07 -5.20 33.22
CA ARG A 487 4.79 -5.90 33.44
C ARG A 487 4.19 -6.36 32.12
N ALA A 488 4.29 -5.55 31.09
CA ALA A 488 3.72 -5.85 29.79
C ALA A 488 4.62 -5.39 28.64
N LEU A 489 4.56 -6.15 27.53
CA LEU A 489 5.11 -5.81 26.23
C LEU A 489 3.97 -5.57 25.25
N VAL A 490 3.92 -4.39 24.64
CA VAL A 490 2.91 -4.00 23.66
C VAL A 490 3.60 -3.83 22.30
N VAL A 491 3.32 -4.73 21.34
CA VAL A 491 3.92 -4.71 20.02
C VAL A 491 2.91 -4.17 19.01
N VAL A 492 3.15 -2.94 18.54
CA VAL A 492 2.22 -2.20 17.65
C VAL A 492 2.89 -1.69 16.37
N ILE A 493 3.94 -2.38 15.92
CA ILE A 493 4.64 -2.07 14.67
C ILE A 493 3.84 -2.50 13.45
N SER A 494 4.09 -1.84 12.31
CA SER A 494 3.45 -2.17 11.03
C SER A 494 4.10 -3.37 10.32
N GLU A 495 5.37 -3.66 10.61
CA GLU A 495 6.15 -4.75 10.00
C GLU A 495 5.79 -6.12 10.62
N GLN A 496 4.76 -6.78 10.10
CA GLN A 496 4.27 -8.04 10.65
C GLN A 496 5.29 -9.19 10.62
N ASN A 497 6.21 -9.19 9.65
CA ASN A 497 7.20 -10.27 9.47
C ASN A 497 8.22 -10.39 10.62
N VAL A 498 8.34 -9.37 11.48
CA VAL A 498 9.30 -9.37 12.59
C VAL A 498 8.67 -9.60 13.93
N VAL A 499 7.38 -9.43 14.03
CA VAL A 499 6.60 -9.65 15.25
C VAL A 499 6.86 -11.03 15.87
N PRO A 500 6.90 -12.13 15.09
CA PRO A 500 7.26 -13.47 15.59
C PRO A 500 8.61 -13.51 16.32
N GLY A 501 9.62 -12.86 15.75
CA GLY A 501 10.97 -12.80 16.36
C GLY A 501 10.98 -12.03 17.68
N ILE A 502 10.23 -10.93 17.76
CA ILE A 502 10.12 -10.12 18.98
C ILE A 502 9.42 -10.92 20.09
N ILE A 503 8.30 -11.60 19.78
CA ILE A 503 7.59 -12.44 20.74
C ILE A 503 8.50 -13.55 21.28
N HIS A 504 9.18 -14.26 20.38
CA HIS A 504 10.08 -15.35 20.77
C HIS A 504 11.20 -14.87 21.70
N LEU A 505 11.85 -13.77 21.33
CA LEU A 505 12.92 -13.17 22.12
C LEU A 505 12.42 -12.65 23.47
N ALA A 506 11.25 -12.02 23.51
CA ALA A 506 10.64 -11.53 24.73
C ALA A 506 10.30 -12.69 25.69
N ARG A 507 9.78 -13.79 25.18
CA ARG A 507 9.50 -15.01 25.98
C ARG A 507 10.77 -15.67 26.53
N GLU A 508 11.85 -15.66 25.74
CA GLU A 508 13.14 -16.16 26.19
C GLU A 508 13.69 -15.34 27.34
N MET A 509 13.60 -13.99 27.25
CA MET A 509 14.16 -13.06 28.25
C MET A 509 13.26 -12.87 29.47
N ALA A 510 11.96 -12.88 29.28
CA ALA A 510 10.94 -12.64 30.32
C ALA A 510 9.77 -13.62 30.14
N PRO A 511 9.86 -14.88 30.62
CA PRO A 511 8.86 -15.91 30.36
C PRO A 511 7.44 -15.59 30.84
N LYS A 512 7.29 -14.71 31.83
CA LYS A 512 6.02 -14.36 32.47
C LYS A 512 5.45 -12.99 32.05
N ILE A 513 6.16 -12.26 31.19
CA ILE A 513 5.68 -10.94 30.74
C ILE A 513 4.37 -11.08 29.97
N TYR A 514 3.45 -10.15 30.19
CA TYR A 514 2.19 -10.12 29.44
C TYR A 514 2.42 -9.47 28.07
N ILE A 515 2.22 -10.23 26.98
CA ILE A 515 2.52 -9.80 25.60
C ILE A 515 1.22 -9.54 24.85
N VAL A 516 0.99 -8.28 24.50
CA VAL A 516 -0.12 -7.82 23.64
C VAL A 516 0.43 -7.46 22.27
N VAL A 517 -0.18 -7.99 21.25
CA VAL A 517 0.29 -7.79 19.86
C VAL A 517 -0.84 -7.29 18.98
N ARG A 518 -0.57 -6.24 18.22
CA ARG A 518 -1.44 -5.79 17.14
C ARG A 518 -1.07 -6.53 15.85
N THR A 519 -2.05 -7.07 15.17
CA THR A 519 -1.89 -7.61 13.81
C THR A 519 -2.89 -6.97 12.86
N ARG A 520 -2.58 -6.95 11.57
CA ARG A 520 -3.49 -6.45 10.54
C ARG A 520 -4.60 -7.44 10.23
N HIS A 521 -4.23 -8.70 10.02
CA HIS A 521 -5.13 -9.74 9.55
C HIS A 521 -5.55 -10.69 10.66
N VAL A 522 -6.81 -11.08 10.63
CA VAL A 522 -7.38 -12.06 11.57
C VAL A 522 -6.66 -13.41 11.49
N ASN A 523 -6.23 -13.81 10.29
CA ASN A 523 -5.59 -15.11 10.04
C ASN A 523 -4.24 -15.28 10.75
N ASP A 524 -3.52 -14.19 11.03
CA ASP A 524 -2.21 -14.22 11.68
C ASP A 524 -2.33 -14.40 13.20
N ALA A 525 -3.49 -14.12 13.77
CA ALA A 525 -3.68 -14.07 15.21
C ALA A 525 -3.36 -15.41 15.90
N ARG A 526 -3.83 -16.53 15.33
CA ARG A 526 -3.58 -17.85 15.90
C ARG A 526 -2.09 -18.19 15.94
N HIS A 527 -1.38 -17.88 14.85
CA HIS A 527 0.06 -18.13 14.78
C HIS A 527 0.83 -17.31 15.83
N LEU A 528 0.47 -16.06 16.06
CA LEU A 528 1.12 -15.20 17.06
C LEU A 528 0.84 -15.66 18.49
N LEU A 529 -0.36 -16.18 18.77
CA LEU A 529 -0.70 -16.81 20.05
C LEU A 529 0.13 -18.08 20.29
N ASP A 530 0.28 -18.92 19.25
CA ASP A 530 1.07 -20.17 19.35
C ASP A 530 2.55 -19.86 19.62
N LEU A 531 3.07 -18.74 19.12
CA LEU A 531 4.42 -18.26 19.37
C LEU A 531 4.62 -17.68 20.78
N GLY A 532 3.54 -17.41 21.51
CA GLY A 532 3.65 -16.98 22.90
C GLY A 532 3.06 -15.60 23.21
N ALA A 533 2.37 -14.94 22.31
CA ALA A 533 1.55 -13.77 22.68
C ALA A 533 0.43 -14.20 23.63
N ASP A 534 0.08 -13.35 24.60
CA ASP A 534 -1.05 -13.59 25.50
C ASP A 534 -2.34 -13.07 24.88
N GLU A 535 -2.26 -11.96 24.16
CA GLU A 535 -3.40 -11.35 23.49
C GLU A 535 -2.98 -10.81 22.12
N VAL A 536 -3.81 -11.06 21.12
CA VAL A 536 -3.62 -10.54 19.76
C VAL A 536 -4.84 -9.75 19.35
N ILE A 537 -4.62 -8.52 18.91
CA ILE A 537 -5.67 -7.57 18.51
C ILE A 537 -5.62 -7.40 16.97
N PRO A 538 -6.51 -8.09 16.22
CA PRO A 538 -6.60 -7.91 14.78
C PRO A 538 -7.32 -6.61 14.43
N GLU A 539 -6.68 -5.72 13.67
CA GLU A 539 -7.25 -4.43 13.26
C GLU A 539 -8.53 -4.58 12.44
N GLU A 540 -8.55 -5.54 11.51
CA GLU A 540 -9.72 -5.81 10.68
C GLU A 540 -10.95 -6.16 11.51
N PHE A 541 -10.75 -6.95 12.58
CA PHE A 541 -11.84 -7.34 13.48
C PHE A 541 -12.33 -6.14 14.30
N GLU A 542 -11.44 -5.39 14.95
CA GLU A 542 -11.83 -4.22 15.75
C GLU A 542 -12.46 -3.12 14.91
N THR A 543 -11.94 -2.90 13.69
CA THR A 543 -12.54 -1.95 12.74
C THR A 543 -13.95 -2.39 12.35
N SER A 544 -14.16 -3.67 12.09
CA SER A 544 -15.47 -4.23 11.74
C SER A 544 -16.46 -4.07 12.90
N VAL A 545 -16.05 -4.37 14.13
CA VAL A 545 -16.86 -4.15 15.34
C VAL A 545 -17.21 -2.67 15.49
N ARG A 546 -16.26 -1.77 15.27
CA ARG A 546 -16.49 -0.32 15.38
C ARG A 546 -17.48 0.19 14.31
N ILE A 547 -17.33 -0.26 13.06
CA ILE A 547 -18.25 0.08 11.97
C ILE A 547 -19.65 -0.43 12.32
N PHE A 548 -19.79 -1.69 12.71
CA PHE A 548 -21.05 -2.31 13.10
C PHE A 548 -21.73 -1.53 14.23
N THR A 549 -21.02 -1.21 15.31
CA THR A 549 -21.55 -0.41 16.43
C THR A 549 -22.05 0.95 15.96
N ARG A 550 -21.31 1.63 15.07
CA ARG A 550 -21.70 2.94 14.52
C ARG A 550 -22.92 2.86 13.60
N VAL A 551 -23.04 1.80 12.84
CA VAL A 551 -24.21 1.54 11.99
C VAL A 551 -25.43 1.29 12.87
N LEU A 552 -25.32 0.40 13.86
CA LEU A 552 -26.45 0.10 14.78
C LEU A 552 -26.92 1.33 15.55
N ALA A 553 -26.03 2.24 15.92
CA ALA A 553 -26.38 3.50 16.56
C ALA A 553 -27.30 4.41 15.70
N LYS A 554 -27.42 4.14 14.39
CA LYS A 554 -28.36 4.84 13.50
C LYS A 554 -29.74 4.17 13.41
N TYR A 555 -29.83 2.92 13.85
CA TYR A 555 -31.11 2.20 13.94
C TYR A 555 -31.64 2.33 15.35
N THR A 556 -32.29 3.33 15.75
CA THR A 556 -33.03 3.60 17.02
C THR A 556 -32.98 2.48 18.09
N LEU A 557 -31.91 1.71 18.15
CA LEU A 557 -31.68 0.68 19.17
C LEU A 557 -31.18 1.35 20.46
N PRO A 558 -31.60 0.88 21.65
CA PRO A 558 -31.03 1.34 22.91
C PRO A 558 -29.51 1.16 22.96
N GLU A 559 -28.78 2.15 23.49
CA GLU A 559 -27.32 2.06 23.61
C GLU A 559 -26.87 0.79 24.38
N ASN A 560 -27.61 0.41 25.42
CA ASN A 560 -27.32 -0.81 26.19
C ASN A 560 -27.39 -2.10 25.34
N ASP A 561 -28.29 -2.17 24.37
CA ASP A 561 -28.42 -3.33 23.49
C ASP A 561 -27.26 -3.39 22.49
N ILE A 562 -26.86 -2.22 21.99
CA ILE A 562 -25.69 -2.09 21.11
C ILE A 562 -24.41 -2.49 21.85
N ASP A 563 -24.24 -2.03 23.09
CA ASP A 563 -23.09 -2.37 23.93
C ASP A 563 -23.09 -3.88 24.27
N THR A 564 -24.24 -4.45 24.60
CA THR A 564 -24.38 -5.88 24.87
C THR A 564 -24.03 -6.72 23.66
N LEU A 565 -24.57 -6.40 22.47
CA LEU A 565 -24.24 -7.06 21.22
C LEU A 565 -22.75 -6.91 20.87
N THR A 566 -22.20 -5.73 21.08
CA THR A 566 -20.77 -5.46 20.85
C THR A 566 -19.90 -6.31 21.77
N GLN A 567 -20.28 -6.45 23.05
CA GLN A 567 -19.58 -7.31 24.01
C GLN A 567 -19.71 -8.79 23.66
N VAL A 568 -20.87 -9.25 23.20
CA VAL A 568 -21.07 -10.64 22.74
C VAL A 568 -20.20 -10.95 21.52
N ILE A 569 -20.17 -10.06 20.54
CA ILE A 569 -19.33 -10.23 19.34
C ILE A 569 -17.85 -10.22 19.71
N ARG A 570 -17.42 -9.29 20.54
CA ARG A 570 -16.06 -9.26 21.07
C ARG A 570 -15.74 -10.50 21.89
N GLY A 571 -16.57 -10.88 22.81
CA GLY A 571 -16.37 -12.05 23.66
C GLY A 571 -16.23 -13.36 22.87
N ASN A 572 -17.01 -13.54 21.81
CA ASN A 572 -16.90 -14.69 20.92
C ASN A 572 -15.66 -14.60 20.03
N GLY A 573 -15.34 -13.40 19.50
CA GLY A 573 -14.14 -13.17 18.68
C GLY A 573 -12.86 -13.28 19.51
N TYR A 574 -12.79 -12.62 20.65
CA TYR A 574 -11.58 -12.62 21.51
C TYR A 574 -11.23 -13.98 22.13
N ARG A 575 -12.20 -14.88 22.33
CA ARG A 575 -11.89 -16.28 22.71
C ARG A 575 -11.04 -16.99 21.66
N MET A 576 -11.09 -16.57 20.41
CA MET A 576 -10.21 -17.07 19.34
C MET A 576 -8.83 -16.42 19.36
N PHE A 577 -8.67 -15.23 20.00
CA PHE A 577 -7.48 -14.37 19.93
C PHE A 577 -6.78 -14.17 21.29
N SER A 578 -7.20 -14.88 22.33
CA SER A 578 -6.59 -14.83 23.66
C SER A 578 -6.18 -16.20 24.15
N ARG A 579 -4.98 -16.28 24.74
CA ARG A 579 -4.46 -17.51 25.38
C ARG A 579 -5.03 -17.69 26.79
N ALA A 580 -5.32 -16.60 27.48
CA ALA A 580 -5.98 -16.62 28.76
C ALA A 580 -7.49 -16.69 28.55
N ALA A 581 -8.03 -17.91 28.47
CA ALA A 581 -9.42 -18.10 28.83
C ALA A 581 -9.54 -17.78 30.32
N SER A 582 -9.59 -16.50 30.70
CA SER A 582 -10.20 -16.13 31.97
C SER A 582 -11.60 -16.74 31.94
N PRO A 583 -12.00 -17.53 32.96
CA PRO A 583 -13.38 -17.89 33.08
C PRO A 583 -14.12 -16.56 33.14
N ALA A 584 -14.87 -16.25 32.08
CA ALA A 584 -15.86 -15.18 32.16
C ALA A 584 -16.63 -15.43 33.47
N PRO A 585 -16.86 -14.38 34.30
CA PRO A 585 -17.80 -14.53 35.39
C PRO A 585 -19.01 -15.19 34.74
N ALA A 586 -19.48 -16.30 35.30
CA ALA A 586 -20.48 -17.15 34.71
C ALA A 586 -21.61 -16.28 34.18
N ALA A 587 -21.49 -15.86 32.92
CA ALA A 587 -22.57 -15.27 32.19
C ALA A 587 -23.60 -16.39 32.19
N ILE A 588 -24.72 -16.13 32.81
CA ILE A 588 -25.88 -17.02 32.85
C ILE A 588 -25.95 -17.68 31.49
N SER A 589 -25.58 -18.95 31.47
CA SER A 589 -25.58 -19.78 30.28
C SER A 589 -26.91 -19.59 29.57
N ASP A 590 -26.85 -19.10 28.32
CA ASP A 590 -27.95 -18.90 27.40
C ASP A 590 -29.28 -18.57 28.10
N PRO A 591 -29.70 -17.30 28.18
CA PRO A 591 -31.00 -16.98 28.76
C PRO A 591 -32.13 -17.80 28.15
N GLU A 592 -32.02 -18.21 26.89
CA GLU A 592 -32.96 -19.11 26.19
C GLU A 592 -32.97 -20.53 26.78
N LYS A 593 -31.86 -21.05 27.35
CA LYS A 593 -31.82 -22.36 28.01
C LYS A 593 -32.31 -22.36 29.45
N VAL A 594 -32.23 -21.20 30.14
CA VAL A 594 -32.66 -21.07 31.54
C VAL A 594 -34.12 -20.62 31.61
N PHE A 595 -34.59 -19.84 30.66
CA PHE A 595 -35.96 -19.28 30.67
C PHE A 595 -36.84 -19.77 29.52
N GLY A 596 -36.42 -20.77 28.76
CA GLY A 596 -37.16 -21.53 27.75
C GLY A 596 -38.00 -20.65 26.80
N ASP A 597 -39.24 -20.36 27.14
CA ASP A 597 -40.19 -19.66 26.28
C ASP A 597 -40.44 -18.20 26.69
N LEU A 598 -39.64 -17.61 27.57
CA LEU A 598 -39.84 -16.25 28.06
C LEU A 598 -39.41 -15.22 26.99
N ARG A 599 -40.39 -14.45 26.50
CA ARG A 599 -40.17 -13.36 25.52
C ARG A 599 -40.44 -12.01 26.16
N ILE A 600 -39.67 -11.01 25.75
CA ILE A 600 -39.93 -9.60 26.05
C ILE A 600 -40.55 -8.96 24.81
N ARG A 601 -41.71 -8.34 24.97
CA ARG A 601 -42.40 -7.60 23.88
C ARG A 601 -42.81 -6.22 24.32
N THR A 602 -42.82 -5.29 23.36
CA THR A 602 -43.34 -3.93 23.59
C THR A 602 -44.67 -3.78 22.91
N LEU A 603 -45.70 -3.34 23.64
CA LEU A 603 -47.04 -3.10 23.19
C LEU A 603 -47.42 -1.65 23.29
N LYS A 604 -48.02 -1.09 22.24
CA LYS A 604 -48.59 0.25 22.26
C LYS A 604 -50.09 0.19 22.59
N VAL A 605 -50.50 1.02 23.55
CA VAL A 605 -51.92 1.13 23.94
C VAL A 605 -52.69 1.97 22.92
N ALA A 606 -53.61 1.35 22.18
CA ALA A 606 -54.42 2.07 21.23
C ALA A 606 -55.54 2.91 21.90
N ALA A 607 -55.91 4.02 21.26
CA ALA A 607 -57.04 4.81 21.68
C ALA A 607 -58.33 3.99 21.54
N GLY A 608 -59.09 3.78 22.62
CA GLY A 608 -60.29 2.95 22.63
C GLY A 608 -60.07 1.47 22.98
N SER A 609 -58.84 1.04 23.25
CA SER A 609 -58.56 -0.30 23.74
C SER A 609 -59.18 -0.59 25.09
N LYS A 610 -59.50 -1.88 25.37
CA LYS A 610 -60.07 -2.31 26.67
C LYS A 610 -59.12 -2.06 27.87
N ALA A 611 -57.85 -1.87 27.59
CA ALA A 611 -56.82 -1.58 28.60
C ALA A 611 -56.70 -0.08 28.91
N ALA A 612 -57.13 0.80 28.01
CA ALA A 612 -57.05 2.24 28.20
C ALA A 612 -57.91 2.71 29.38
N GLY A 613 -57.26 3.44 30.32
CA GLY A 613 -57.91 3.95 31.54
C GLY A 613 -57.97 2.98 32.71
N LYS A 614 -57.65 1.68 32.51
CA LYS A 614 -57.57 0.72 33.63
C LYS A 614 -56.22 0.84 34.34
N THR A 615 -56.23 0.52 35.64
CA THR A 615 -54.97 0.39 36.40
C THR A 615 -54.27 -0.93 36.09
N LEU A 616 -52.99 -1.04 36.39
CA LEU A 616 -52.26 -2.31 36.23
C LEU A 616 -52.83 -3.42 37.11
N ARG A 617 -53.40 -3.05 38.27
CA ARG A 617 -54.13 -3.95 39.13
C ARG A 617 -55.39 -4.49 38.47
N ASP A 618 -56.16 -3.63 37.80
CA ASP A 618 -57.42 -4.03 37.10
C ASP A 618 -57.17 -4.88 35.85
N LEU A 619 -55.99 -4.74 35.25
CA LEU A 619 -55.55 -5.56 34.13
C LEU A 619 -55.16 -6.96 34.57
N ASP A 620 -54.71 -7.14 35.82
CA ASP A 620 -54.30 -8.39 36.45
C ASP A 620 -53.48 -9.31 35.50
N ALA A 621 -52.50 -8.66 34.86
CA ALA A 621 -51.72 -9.26 33.76
C ALA A 621 -50.98 -10.52 34.20
N TRP A 622 -50.50 -10.56 35.43
CA TRP A 622 -49.72 -11.68 35.97
C TRP A 622 -50.59 -12.88 36.31
N ASN A 623 -51.64 -12.66 37.16
CA ASN A 623 -52.45 -13.78 37.62
C ASN A 623 -53.39 -14.35 36.54
N THR A 624 -53.90 -13.50 35.66
CA THR A 624 -54.86 -13.91 34.64
C THR A 624 -54.20 -14.43 33.37
N TYR A 625 -53.05 -13.85 32.98
CA TYR A 625 -52.42 -14.13 31.69
C TYR A 625 -51.00 -14.67 31.81
N GLY A 626 -50.35 -14.62 33.02
CA GLY A 626 -48.97 -15.02 33.18
C GLY A 626 -47.96 -14.07 32.50
N VAL A 627 -48.35 -12.78 32.35
CA VAL A 627 -47.56 -11.74 31.71
C VAL A 627 -47.16 -10.68 32.72
N GLY A 628 -45.85 -10.45 32.88
CA GLY A 628 -45.32 -9.37 33.73
C GLY A 628 -45.13 -8.07 32.97
N ILE A 629 -45.39 -6.93 33.61
CA ILE A 629 -45.14 -5.59 33.03
C ILE A 629 -43.91 -5.01 33.68
N LEU A 630 -42.80 -4.91 32.91
CA LEU A 630 -41.50 -4.41 33.39
C LEU A 630 -41.46 -2.90 33.48
N ALA A 631 -42.00 -2.22 32.48
CA ALA A 631 -41.96 -0.76 32.42
C ALA A 631 -43.10 -0.22 31.52
N ILE A 632 -43.42 1.07 31.72
CA ILE A 632 -44.32 1.84 30.87
C ILE A 632 -43.56 3.06 30.34
N ARG A 633 -43.49 3.21 29.04
CA ARG A 633 -42.96 4.42 28.39
C ARG A 633 -44.15 5.33 28.01
N ARG A 634 -44.17 6.54 28.56
CA ARG A 634 -45.17 7.59 28.32
C ARG A 634 -44.45 8.81 27.71
N GLY A 635 -44.60 8.98 26.38
CA GLY A 635 -43.84 10.01 25.67
C GLY A 635 -42.35 9.75 25.75
N THR A 636 -41.56 10.70 26.31
CA THR A 636 -40.10 10.59 26.52
C THR A 636 -39.73 9.99 27.86
N SER A 637 -40.65 9.80 28.80
CA SER A 637 -40.40 9.29 30.12
C SER A 637 -40.65 7.79 30.22
N ALA A 638 -39.70 7.05 30.86
CA ALA A 638 -39.87 5.63 31.17
C ALA A 638 -40.18 5.48 32.69
N ILE A 639 -41.25 4.78 33.01
CA ILE A 639 -41.62 4.42 34.36
C ILE A 639 -41.24 2.95 34.54
N THR A 640 -40.11 2.72 35.23
CA THR A 640 -39.63 1.37 35.57
C THR A 640 -40.31 0.88 36.83
N ALA A 641 -40.66 -0.40 36.91
CA ALA A 641 -41.42 -1.00 38.02
C ALA A 641 -42.69 -0.19 38.33
N PRO A 642 -43.65 -0.06 37.41
CA PRO A 642 -44.82 0.79 37.60
C PRO A 642 -45.69 0.29 38.76
N ALA A 643 -46.20 1.22 39.57
CA ALA A 643 -47.06 0.88 40.69
C ALA A 643 -48.39 0.23 40.24
N PRO A 644 -48.93 -0.74 40.96
CA PRO A 644 -50.14 -1.44 40.58
C PRO A 644 -51.36 -0.54 40.33
N ASP A 645 -51.43 0.61 40.97
CA ASP A 645 -52.51 1.56 40.84
C ASP A 645 -52.29 2.59 39.71
N LEU A 646 -51.23 2.44 38.92
CA LEU A 646 -50.93 3.34 37.81
C LEU A 646 -51.90 3.08 36.65
N PRO A 647 -52.68 4.10 36.16
CA PRO A 647 -53.55 3.92 35.04
C PRO A 647 -52.81 3.93 33.71
N VAL A 648 -53.12 2.98 32.86
CA VAL A 648 -52.61 2.86 31.48
C VAL A 648 -53.31 3.86 30.60
N ARG A 649 -52.59 4.67 29.83
CA ARG A 649 -53.14 5.72 28.96
C ARG A 649 -52.98 5.38 27.50
N PRO A 650 -53.90 5.85 26.63
CA PRO A 650 -53.70 5.76 25.18
C PRO A 650 -52.32 6.35 24.80
N GLY A 651 -51.59 5.64 23.94
CA GLY A 651 -50.26 6.05 23.51
C GLY A 651 -49.10 5.58 24.39
N ASP A 652 -49.39 4.98 25.57
CA ASP A 652 -48.33 4.33 26.38
C ASP A 652 -47.78 3.12 25.69
N PHE A 653 -46.46 2.86 25.86
CA PHE A 653 -45.80 1.63 25.45
C PHE A 653 -45.50 0.78 26.68
N LEU A 654 -46.06 -0.39 26.78
CA LEU A 654 -45.81 -1.36 27.83
C LEU A 654 -44.72 -2.33 27.42
N ILE A 655 -43.74 -2.49 28.26
CA ILE A 655 -42.69 -3.52 28.08
C ILE A 655 -43.12 -4.73 28.92
N LEU A 656 -43.46 -5.80 28.22
CA LEU A 656 -44.00 -7.03 28.77
C LEU A 656 -42.95 -8.14 28.78
N TYR A 657 -43.07 -9.07 29.74
CA TYR A 657 -42.32 -10.34 29.69
C TYR A 657 -43.27 -11.49 30.03
N GLY A 658 -43.07 -12.63 29.34
CA GLY A 658 -43.87 -13.83 29.53
C GLY A 658 -43.65 -14.84 28.40
N ALA A 659 -44.28 -16.02 28.51
CA ALA A 659 -44.28 -16.98 27.41
C ALA A 659 -45.04 -16.37 26.19
N ASP A 660 -44.55 -16.64 24.99
CA ASP A 660 -45.14 -16.01 23.77
C ASP A 660 -46.64 -16.32 23.64
N GLU A 661 -47.07 -17.54 23.98
CA GLU A 661 -48.48 -17.95 24.01
C GLU A 661 -49.31 -17.10 25.00
N ASN A 662 -48.75 -16.74 26.14
CA ASN A 662 -49.39 -15.91 27.16
C ASN A 662 -49.50 -14.44 26.72
N ILE A 663 -48.46 -13.93 26.11
CA ILE A 663 -48.44 -12.59 25.53
C ILE A 663 -49.49 -12.47 24.43
N GLN A 664 -49.63 -13.47 23.56
CA GLN A 664 -50.63 -13.51 22.51
C GLN A 664 -52.08 -13.45 23.07
N LYS A 665 -52.36 -14.11 24.19
CA LYS A 665 -53.66 -14.05 24.89
C LYS A 665 -53.92 -12.68 25.53
N PHE A 666 -52.89 -11.91 25.84
CA PHE A 666 -52.98 -10.58 26.46
C PHE A 666 -53.14 -9.45 25.42
N LEU A 667 -52.66 -9.64 24.17
CA LEU A 667 -52.70 -8.68 23.07
C LEU A 667 -54.13 -8.09 22.79
N PRO A 668 -55.23 -8.88 22.78
CA PRO A 668 -56.57 -8.36 22.42
C PRO A 668 -57.13 -7.29 23.34
N LEU A 669 -56.52 -7.10 24.51
CA LEU A 669 -56.90 -6.04 25.46
C LEU A 669 -56.46 -4.65 25.00
N PHE A 670 -55.48 -4.58 24.11
CA PHE A 670 -54.81 -3.33 23.71
C PHE A 670 -55.27 -2.81 22.35
N GLY A 671 -56.23 -3.50 21.66
CA GLY A 671 -56.77 -3.20 20.34
C GLY A 671 -55.98 -3.91 19.23
N ASP A 672 -56.48 -3.92 17.99
CA ASP A 672 -55.85 -4.51 16.81
C ASP A 672 -54.57 -3.72 16.43
N GLY A 673 -53.60 -3.73 17.30
CA GLY A 673 -52.27 -3.13 17.10
C GLY A 673 -51.32 -4.11 16.47
N SER A 674 -51.67 -4.70 15.34
CA SER A 674 -50.74 -5.37 14.45
C SER A 674 -49.99 -4.32 13.60
N SER A 675 -49.07 -3.60 14.23
CA SER A 675 -47.98 -2.97 13.51
C SER A 675 -46.72 -3.66 13.92
N ASP A 676 -46.48 -4.83 13.38
CA ASP A 676 -45.15 -5.43 13.23
C ASP A 676 -44.44 -4.56 12.18
N PRO A 677 -43.36 -3.84 12.52
CA PRO A 677 -42.66 -3.02 11.53
C PRO A 677 -41.94 -3.84 10.45
N HIS A 678 -42.09 -5.17 10.44
CA HIS A 678 -41.37 -6.08 9.53
C HIS A 678 -42.26 -6.78 8.48
N SER A 679 -43.54 -6.41 8.30
CA SER A 679 -44.43 -7.09 7.33
C SER A 679 -44.65 -6.35 5.99
N ASP A 680 -43.91 -5.29 5.67
CA ASP A 680 -43.98 -4.61 4.36
C ASP A 680 -42.65 -4.77 3.56
N HIS A 681 -42.35 -6.01 3.17
CA HIS A 681 -41.56 -6.26 1.98
C HIS A 681 -42.34 -7.23 1.07
N PRO A 682 -42.70 -6.79 -0.16
CA PRO A 682 -43.28 -7.70 -1.15
C PRO A 682 -42.20 -8.72 -1.58
N PRO A 683 -42.58 -9.95 -1.94
CA PRO A 683 -41.61 -10.97 -2.34
C PRO A 683 -40.88 -10.52 -3.61
N ALA A 684 -39.55 -10.52 -3.55
CA ALA A 684 -38.71 -10.30 -4.71
C ALA A 684 -39.04 -11.37 -5.77
N SER A 685 -39.58 -10.92 -6.89
CA SER A 685 -39.76 -11.72 -8.09
C SER A 685 -38.40 -12.18 -8.60
N ALA A 686 -38.27 -13.49 -8.77
CA ALA A 686 -37.15 -14.11 -9.49
C ALA A 686 -37.12 -13.59 -10.94
N GLY A 687 -35.92 -13.15 -11.40
CA GLY A 687 -35.55 -12.80 -12.74
C GLY A 687 -34.03 -12.69 -12.84
#